data_2ddace2bfb3678390d9826161ab0a53b
#
_entry.id   2ddace2bfb3678390d9826161ab0a53b
#
_cell.length_a   1.000
_cell.length_b   1.000
_cell.length_c   1.000
_cell.angle_alpha   90.00
_cell.angle_beta   90.00
_cell.angle_gamma   90.00
#
_symmetry.space_group_name_H-M   'P 1'
#
loop_
_entity.id
_entity.type
_entity.pdbx_description
1 polymer ?
#
loop_
_entity_poly.entity_id
_entity_poly.type
_entity_poly.pdbx_seq_one_letter_code
_entity_poly.pdbx_strand_id
1 'polypeptide(L)'
;MNSIARKALSVAVGVALVAIPAAATGLQTIDDVRVDALVSTHWGQRSDTGYSNTGSPCFNYYTPNNYPCGCVATPIAQLLWYWQYPKSIPKGESKCKVDGAEVSLPCGGGAYNYAAMPTIAAGADESTRAAIGRLTYDCAVVMHSWFMSASTFAFGMFSFVQLREVFGYASAVGYVPFDSITLTAEIKKTIIANLDAKCPVMIALTNTGHLGHQALIDGYGYHGGKLYFHLNLGWCNINGEDAWYESDNFTVEDSKGHVFDLVDGLVYNIFPDFSGDVLSGRVLDEEGKPVANAVVQASLSGKVVDSVETGANGIYAFVLSGGTTYKVSCEGHSISVALPSASSAKCMKTSKEEGDIWENPFQPAFTESGTLGGSSGNDILLSGDAPEPEPEPSALGPFNPTAAGKGAYPYCGAVYDEDGNPCGTVTVKFTKPKGGVSKVSASFKMLDGKSYSLASTPVPVSDVESAKFEGKTIKKLGVLDSFEIGKEGFVAEITAANGAKMVAATTDLSKGLSTGVYKFSVSGLPTEIGGLPVVAEMLPDGAEVPVNAKGKITLAKAATLKYAKIKGTKPAQYELVYDTSKGKTNLSGLKLTYTAKTSSIKGSFSVYTDDAVKHKIKKTSFTVTGMVIDGKAVGVATCKKPAISCPVSIEPWK
;
A
#
# COMPACT_ATOMS: atom_id res chain seq x y z
N MET A 1 -3.11 -2.53 -23.80
CA MET A 1 -2.89 -1.15 -23.29
C MET A 1 -3.23 -1.21 -21.82
N ASN A 2 -2.24 -1.05 -20.97
CA ASN A 2 -2.29 -1.36 -19.55
C ASN A 2 -3.20 -0.40 -18.76
N SER A 3 -3.79 -0.88 -17.65
CA SER A 3 -4.67 -0.15 -16.74
C SER A 3 -4.08 1.18 -16.24
N ILE A 4 -2.76 1.28 -16.15
CA ILE A 4 -2.00 2.48 -15.75
C ILE A 4 -2.13 3.63 -16.76
N ALA A 5 -2.11 3.32 -18.06
CA ALA A 5 -2.31 4.35 -19.09
C ALA A 5 -3.76 4.90 -19.10
N ARG A 6 -4.74 4.10 -18.65
CA ARG A 6 -6.12 4.56 -18.48
C ARG A 6 -6.32 5.41 -17.23
N LYS A 7 -5.58 5.13 -16.12
CA LYS A 7 -5.62 5.99 -14.93
C LYS A 7 -5.10 7.41 -15.22
N ALA A 8 -4.07 7.56 -16.04
CA ALA A 8 -3.53 8.88 -16.40
C ALA A 8 -4.51 9.74 -17.22
N LEU A 9 -5.43 9.13 -17.96
CA LEU A 9 -6.37 9.86 -18.83
C LEU A 9 -7.66 10.28 -18.10
N SER A 10 -8.06 9.60 -17.04
CA SER A 10 -9.30 9.92 -16.30
C SER A 10 -9.14 11.03 -15.25
N VAL A 11 -7.91 11.37 -14.84
CA VAL A 11 -7.61 12.43 -13.86
C VAL A 11 -7.69 13.84 -14.46
N ALA A 12 -7.82 13.97 -15.77
CA ALA A 12 -7.70 15.26 -16.48
C ALA A 12 -8.98 16.11 -16.54
N VAL A 13 -10.09 15.74 -15.90
CA VAL A 13 -11.37 16.49 -16.01
C VAL A 13 -12.01 16.72 -14.64
N GLY A 14 -11.27 17.27 -13.70
CA GLY A 14 -11.84 17.79 -12.45
C GLY A 14 -11.80 19.32 -12.43
N VAL A 15 -12.90 19.98 -12.74
CA VAL A 15 -13.03 21.45 -12.59
C VAL A 15 -13.07 21.78 -11.10
N ALA A 16 -11.98 22.35 -10.58
CA ALA A 16 -11.94 22.84 -9.21
C ALA A 16 -12.55 24.24 -9.10
N LEU A 17 -13.72 24.34 -8.52
CA LEU A 17 -14.32 25.58 -8.02
C LEU A 17 -13.73 25.93 -6.64
N VAL A 18 -13.44 27.20 -6.41
CA VAL A 18 -12.95 27.72 -5.13
C VAL A 18 -14.05 27.56 -4.07
N ALA A 19 -13.78 26.85 -2.99
CA ALA A 19 -14.68 26.71 -1.85
C ALA A 19 -14.01 27.19 -0.55
N ILE A 20 -14.81 27.64 0.38
CA ILE A 20 -14.43 27.98 1.76
C ILE A 20 -14.11 26.67 2.49
N PRO A 21 -13.01 26.57 3.24
CA PRO A 21 -12.61 25.31 3.87
C PRO A 21 -13.67 24.77 4.82
N ALA A 22 -13.91 23.46 4.79
CA ALA A 22 -14.60 22.75 5.86
C ALA A 22 -13.68 22.65 7.08
N ALA A 23 -14.23 22.43 8.26
CA ALA A 23 -13.42 22.18 9.46
C ALA A 23 -12.53 20.95 9.23
N ALA A 24 -11.27 21.03 9.66
CA ALA A 24 -10.34 19.91 9.56
C ALA A 24 -10.90 18.66 10.25
N THR A 25 -10.81 17.51 9.60
CA THR A 25 -11.21 16.22 10.18
C THR A 25 -10.16 15.67 11.14
N GLY A 26 -8.93 16.23 11.12
CA GLY A 26 -7.83 15.88 12.00
C GLY A 26 -7.95 16.51 13.41
N LEU A 27 -7.29 15.89 14.39
CA LEU A 27 -7.15 16.42 15.73
C LEU A 27 -6.10 17.53 15.76
N GLN A 28 -6.35 18.61 16.51
CA GLN A 28 -5.37 19.69 16.71
C GLN A 28 -4.28 19.31 17.70
N THR A 29 -4.56 18.39 18.62
CA THR A 29 -3.61 17.88 19.63
C THR A 29 -3.85 16.40 19.87
N ILE A 30 -2.80 15.69 20.27
CA ILE A 30 -2.83 14.27 20.68
C ILE A 30 -2.14 14.11 22.03
N ASP A 31 -2.33 12.95 22.69
CA ASP A 31 -1.88 12.76 24.07
C ASP A 31 -0.37 12.51 24.18
N ASP A 32 0.20 11.75 23.24
CA ASP A 32 1.61 11.31 23.26
C ASP A 32 2.27 11.65 21.93
N VAL A 33 2.84 12.85 21.84
CA VAL A 33 3.60 13.28 20.67
C VAL A 33 5.00 12.66 20.71
N ARG A 34 5.34 11.86 19.72
CA ARG A 34 6.68 11.22 19.57
C ARG A 34 7.63 12.07 18.75
N VAL A 35 7.14 12.58 17.64
CA VAL A 35 7.83 13.56 16.81
C VAL A 35 6.85 14.67 16.49
N ASP A 36 7.15 15.87 16.98
CA ASP A 36 6.39 17.07 16.64
C ASP A 36 6.45 17.38 15.14
N ALA A 37 5.51 18.19 14.66
CA ALA A 37 5.52 18.69 13.30
C ALA A 37 6.87 19.31 12.94
N LEU A 38 7.59 18.67 12.00
CA LEU A 38 8.95 19.07 11.60
C LEU A 38 8.94 20.31 10.70
N VAL A 39 7.91 20.43 9.84
CA VAL A 39 7.81 21.47 8.82
C VAL A 39 6.96 22.61 9.35
N SER A 40 7.60 23.69 9.73
CA SER A 40 6.92 24.85 10.34
C SER A 40 6.30 25.81 9.31
N THR A 41 6.51 25.59 8.01
CA THR A 41 5.89 26.43 6.97
C THR A 41 4.44 26.02 6.74
N HIS A 42 3.55 27.01 6.73
CA HIS A 42 2.13 26.85 6.37
C HIS A 42 1.89 27.56 5.03
N TRP A 43 2.43 26.97 3.98
CA TRP A 43 2.34 27.55 2.63
C TRP A 43 1.17 27.00 1.84
N GLY A 44 0.76 27.73 0.82
CA GLY A 44 -0.35 27.34 -0.04
C GLY A 44 0.04 27.36 -1.51
N GLN A 45 -0.97 27.60 -2.37
CA GLN A 45 -0.78 27.45 -3.81
C GLN A 45 -1.01 28.73 -4.62
N ARG A 46 -1.57 29.79 -4.01
CA ARG A 46 -1.98 31.03 -4.71
C ARG A 46 -1.41 32.29 -4.03
N SER A 47 -2.29 33.02 -3.38
CA SER A 47 -1.97 34.29 -2.73
C SER A 47 -1.35 34.07 -1.35
N ASP A 48 -0.85 35.16 -0.76
CA ASP A 48 -0.33 35.23 0.61
C ASP A 48 -1.40 34.93 1.67
N THR A 49 -2.68 35.00 1.34
CA THR A 49 -3.81 34.68 2.23
C THR A 49 -4.45 33.32 1.95
N GLY A 50 -3.84 32.46 1.14
CA GLY A 50 -4.27 31.08 0.92
C GLY A 50 -4.80 30.75 -0.49
N TYR A 51 -5.95 30.04 -0.52
CA TYR A 51 -6.57 29.56 -1.76
C TYR A 51 -7.36 30.58 -2.54
N SER A 52 -7.70 31.72 -1.92
CA SER A 52 -8.51 32.74 -2.57
C SER A 52 -7.66 33.58 -3.54
N ASN A 53 -8.31 34.12 -4.57
CA ASN A 53 -7.71 35.13 -5.43
C ASN A 53 -7.78 36.53 -4.78
N THR A 54 -8.10 36.62 -3.48
CA THR A 54 -8.34 37.89 -2.78
C THR A 54 -7.09 38.50 -2.14
N GLY A 55 -5.97 37.74 -2.05
CA GLY A 55 -4.69 38.24 -1.57
C GLY A 55 -3.76 38.68 -2.70
N SER A 56 -2.56 39.08 -2.33
CA SER A 56 -1.49 39.37 -3.28
C SER A 56 -0.84 38.09 -3.79
N PRO A 57 -0.48 37.96 -5.09
CA PRO A 57 0.26 36.81 -5.57
C PRO A 57 1.49 36.51 -4.72
N CYS A 58 1.63 35.26 -4.28
CA CYS A 58 2.73 34.78 -3.46
C CYS A 58 3.27 33.45 -3.98
N PHE A 59 2.64 32.35 -3.65
CA PHE A 59 3.04 31.00 -4.11
C PHE A 59 2.91 30.85 -5.62
N ASN A 60 2.08 31.66 -6.26
CA ASN A 60 1.85 31.76 -7.69
C ASN A 60 2.46 33.03 -8.31
N TYR A 61 3.42 33.67 -7.66
CA TYR A 61 3.96 34.98 -8.08
C TYR A 61 4.52 34.94 -9.51
N TYR A 62 5.25 33.89 -9.87
CA TYR A 62 5.87 33.74 -11.20
C TYR A 62 5.18 32.71 -12.09
N THR A 63 4.14 32.03 -11.62
CA THR A 63 3.46 31.05 -12.45
C THR A 63 2.73 31.71 -13.63
N PRO A 64 2.60 31.04 -14.79
CA PRO A 64 1.86 31.57 -15.92
C PRO A 64 0.47 32.06 -15.51
N ASN A 65 0.11 33.28 -15.90
CA ASN A 65 -1.16 33.96 -15.58
C ASN A 65 -1.50 34.01 -14.08
N ASN A 66 -0.52 33.88 -13.18
CA ASN A 66 -0.68 33.69 -11.75
C ASN A 66 -1.61 32.50 -11.40
N TYR A 67 -1.62 31.45 -12.21
CA TYR A 67 -2.30 30.21 -11.91
C TYR A 67 -1.68 29.54 -10.68
N PRO A 68 -2.39 28.70 -9.92
CA PRO A 68 -1.82 28.06 -8.72
C PRO A 68 -0.48 27.39 -9.03
N CYS A 69 0.46 27.37 -8.08
CA CYS A 69 1.67 26.57 -8.25
C CYS A 69 1.38 25.05 -8.16
N GLY A 70 0.30 24.66 -7.50
CA GLY A 70 -0.20 23.29 -7.43
C GLY A 70 0.21 22.54 -6.17
N CYS A 71 -0.59 21.50 -5.84
CA CYS A 71 -0.41 20.71 -4.62
C CYS A 71 0.87 19.86 -4.60
N VAL A 72 1.54 19.66 -5.74
CA VAL A 72 2.83 18.96 -5.82
C VAL A 72 3.99 19.91 -5.55
N ALA A 73 3.92 21.12 -6.10
CA ALA A 73 4.99 22.11 -5.90
C ALA A 73 5.09 22.62 -4.47
N THR A 74 3.96 22.77 -3.77
CA THR A 74 3.92 23.32 -2.42
C THR A 74 4.68 22.43 -1.40
N PRO A 75 4.39 21.13 -1.23
CA PRO A 75 5.14 20.29 -0.30
C PRO A 75 6.61 20.12 -0.69
N ILE A 76 6.96 20.11 -1.99
CA ILE A 76 8.36 20.12 -2.41
C ILE A 76 9.02 21.41 -1.91
N ALA A 77 8.44 22.58 -2.17
CA ALA A 77 9.01 23.86 -1.74
C ALA A 77 9.15 23.94 -0.21
N GLN A 78 8.18 23.45 0.56
CA GLN A 78 8.25 23.37 2.02
C GLN A 78 9.35 22.42 2.51
N LEU A 79 9.53 21.28 1.82
CA LEU A 79 10.62 20.35 2.09
C LEU A 79 12.00 20.97 1.80
N LEU A 80 12.15 21.67 0.64
CA LEU A 80 13.39 22.38 0.32
C LEU A 80 13.66 23.47 1.37
N TRP A 81 12.64 24.19 1.82
CA TRP A 81 12.74 25.16 2.89
C TRP A 81 13.15 24.53 4.23
N TYR A 82 12.59 23.40 4.60
CA TYR A 82 12.93 22.66 5.81
C TYR A 82 14.42 22.29 5.84
N TRP A 83 14.93 21.73 4.76
CA TRP A 83 16.33 21.35 4.63
C TRP A 83 17.26 22.54 4.32
N GLN A 84 16.73 23.70 4.02
CA GLN A 84 17.49 24.86 3.50
C GLN A 84 18.39 24.47 2.33
N TYR A 85 17.92 23.56 1.48
CA TYR A 85 18.65 22.93 0.38
C TYR A 85 17.72 22.66 -0.82
N PRO A 86 18.25 22.78 -2.09
CA PRO A 86 19.57 23.28 -2.46
C PRO A 86 19.66 24.81 -2.33
N LYS A 87 20.86 25.35 -2.37
CA LYS A 87 21.03 26.83 -2.40
C LYS A 87 20.63 27.45 -3.75
N SER A 88 20.64 26.64 -4.80
CA SER A 88 20.16 26.99 -6.16
C SER A 88 20.04 25.71 -6.98
N ILE A 89 19.27 25.76 -8.06
CA ILE A 89 19.30 24.71 -9.10
C ILE A 89 19.92 25.28 -10.39
N PRO A 90 20.48 24.45 -11.27
CA PRO A 90 21.00 24.88 -12.56
C PRO A 90 19.93 25.64 -13.36
N LYS A 91 20.36 26.65 -14.11
CA LYS A 91 19.48 27.31 -15.07
C LYS A 91 19.12 26.34 -16.19
N GLY A 92 17.82 26.18 -16.43
CA GLY A 92 17.30 25.28 -17.45
C GLY A 92 15.91 25.69 -17.91
N GLU A 93 15.29 24.81 -18.66
CA GLU A 93 13.90 24.89 -19.09
C GLU A 93 13.23 23.53 -18.94
N SER A 94 11.95 23.53 -18.61
CA SER A 94 11.16 22.32 -18.57
C SER A 94 9.89 22.45 -19.39
N LYS A 95 9.48 21.36 -20.02
CA LYS A 95 8.19 21.27 -20.70
C LYS A 95 7.06 21.28 -19.69
N CYS A 96 6.15 22.22 -19.84
CA CYS A 96 4.94 22.37 -19.03
C CYS A 96 3.73 22.50 -19.96
N LYS A 97 2.54 22.56 -19.40
CA LYS A 97 1.32 22.96 -20.14
C LYS A 97 0.68 24.17 -19.49
N VAL A 98 0.19 25.08 -20.31
CA VAL A 98 -0.61 26.23 -19.89
C VAL A 98 -1.90 26.19 -20.69
N ASP A 99 -3.04 26.08 -19.99
CA ASP A 99 -4.36 25.92 -20.62
C ASP A 99 -4.40 24.81 -21.70
N GLY A 100 -3.65 23.72 -21.43
CA GLY A 100 -3.56 22.55 -22.31
C GLY A 100 -2.50 22.65 -23.42
N ALA A 101 -1.96 23.83 -23.70
CA ALA A 101 -0.89 24.02 -24.67
C ALA A 101 0.49 23.71 -24.06
N GLU A 102 1.31 22.91 -24.74
CA GLU A 102 2.69 22.63 -24.33
C GLU A 102 3.55 23.88 -24.51
N VAL A 103 4.28 24.21 -23.44
CA VAL A 103 5.19 25.37 -23.41
C VAL A 103 6.51 24.99 -22.73
N SER A 104 7.62 25.61 -23.14
CA SER A 104 8.88 25.48 -22.41
C SER A 104 9.00 26.65 -21.44
N LEU A 105 9.13 26.37 -20.16
CA LEU A 105 9.23 27.39 -19.12
C LEU A 105 10.64 27.37 -18.49
N PRO A 106 11.28 28.55 -18.33
CA PRO A 106 12.59 28.63 -17.71
C PRO A 106 12.50 28.37 -16.21
N CYS A 107 13.52 27.71 -15.61
CA CYS A 107 13.66 27.52 -14.19
C CYS A 107 15.12 27.62 -13.74
N GLY A 108 15.34 27.79 -12.45
CA GLY A 108 16.67 27.80 -11.85
C GLY A 108 17.54 29.01 -12.22
N GLY A 109 18.85 28.88 -11.95
CA GLY A 109 19.86 29.90 -12.26
C GLY A 109 19.97 31.06 -11.26
N GLY A 110 19.18 31.06 -10.18
CA GLY A 110 19.24 32.02 -9.08
C GLY A 110 19.40 31.33 -7.71
N ALA A 111 19.98 32.02 -6.76
CA ALA A 111 20.08 31.52 -5.39
C ALA A 111 18.73 31.67 -4.64
N TYR A 112 18.37 30.67 -3.86
CA TYR A 112 17.24 30.74 -2.95
C TYR A 112 17.65 31.40 -1.63
N ASN A 113 16.96 32.46 -1.24
CA ASN A 113 17.16 33.12 0.02
C ASN A 113 16.13 32.63 1.05
N TYR A 114 16.33 31.45 1.59
CA TYR A 114 15.43 30.84 2.57
C TYR A 114 15.20 31.70 3.81
N ALA A 115 16.19 32.48 4.25
CA ALA A 115 16.07 33.39 5.39
C ALA A 115 15.06 34.52 5.16
N ALA A 116 14.77 34.87 3.90
CA ALA A 116 13.75 35.84 3.53
C ALA A 116 12.34 35.22 3.36
N MET A 117 12.19 33.91 3.58
CA MET A 117 10.93 33.18 3.39
C MET A 117 10.34 32.82 4.75
N PRO A 118 9.36 33.56 5.29
CA PRO A 118 8.73 33.27 6.57
C PRO A 118 7.91 31.98 6.50
N THR A 119 7.64 31.40 7.66
CA THR A 119 6.79 30.21 7.80
C THR A 119 5.32 30.48 7.43
N ILE A 120 4.86 31.71 7.60
CA ILE A 120 3.53 32.22 7.24
C ILE A 120 3.70 33.39 6.28
N ALA A 121 3.09 33.31 5.11
CA ALA A 121 3.21 34.32 4.07
C ALA A 121 2.20 35.48 4.20
N ALA A 122 1.21 35.34 5.07
CA ALA A 122 0.16 36.36 5.22
C ALA A 122 0.73 37.72 5.59
N GLY A 123 0.40 38.75 4.78
CA GLY A 123 0.90 40.12 4.97
C GLY A 123 2.36 40.34 4.58
N ALA A 124 3.00 39.39 3.92
CA ALA A 124 4.37 39.53 3.43
C ALA A 124 4.49 40.67 2.41
N ASP A 125 5.61 41.38 2.44
CA ASP A 125 5.94 42.38 1.43
C ASP A 125 6.21 41.74 0.05
N GLU A 126 6.31 42.56 -0.97
CA GLU A 126 6.50 42.08 -2.35
C GLU A 126 7.80 41.28 -2.51
N SER A 127 8.88 41.70 -1.90
CA SER A 127 10.19 41.04 -2.00
C SER A 127 10.16 39.64 -1.37
N THR A 128 9.48 39.50 -0.25
CA THR A 128 9.24 38.24 0.44
C THR A 128 8.35 37.31 -0.38
N ARG A 129 7.24 37.82 -0.92
CA ARG A 129 6.36 37.04 -1.80
C ARG A 129 7.09 36.59 -3.09
N ALA A 130 7.93 37.45 -3.65
CA ALA A 130 8.74 37.10 -4.80
C ALA A 130 9.76 36.00 -4.49
N ALA A 131 10.38 36.03 -3.30
CA ALA A 131 11.32 34.99 -2.88
C ALA A 131 10.62 33.63 -2.72
N ILE A 132 9.48 33.56 -2.02
CA ILE A 132 8.67 32.35 -1.90
C ILE A 132 8.19 31.88 -3.29
N GLY A 133 7.61 32.80 -4.08
CA GLY A 133 7.08 32.51 -5.40
C GLY A 133 8.12 32.00 -6.39
N ARG A 134 9.40 32.40 -6.23
CA ARG A 134 10.49 31.85 -7.04
C ARG A 134 10.72 30.37 -6.73
N LEU A 135 10.76 29.99 -5.47
CA LEU A 135 10.96 28.61 -5.05
C LEU A 135 9.79 27.71 -5.50
N THR A 136 8.56 28.13 -5.23
CA THR A 136 7.35 27.37 -5.61
C THR A 136 7.18 27.27 -7.12
N TYR A 137 7.54 28.33 -7.87
CA TYR A 137 7.55 28.31 -9.34
C TYR A 137 8.56 27.31 -9.89
N ASP A 138 9.81 27.35 -9.40
CA ASP A 138 10.83 26.41 -9.85
C ASP A 138 10.42 24.97 -9.54
N CYS A 139 9.84 24.69 -8.35
CA CYS A 139 9.27 23.38 -8.02
C CYS A 139 8.18 22.96 -9.02
N ALA A 140 7.25 23.86 -9.35
CA ALA A 140 6.17 23.55 -10.29
C ALA A 140 6.70 23.28 -11.71
N VAL A 141 7.65 24.07 -12.19
CA VAL A 141 8.23 23.92 -13.53
C VAL A 141 9.06 22.65 -13.64
N VAL A 142 9.88 22.35 -12.64
CA VAL A 142 10.68 21.13 -12.57
C VAL A 142 9.78 19.87 -12.55
N MET A 143 8.58 19.97 -11.98
CA MET A 143 7.59 18.88 -11.96
C MET A 143 6.73 18.81 -13.24
N HIS A 144 7.06 19.53 -14.30
CA HIS A 144 6.34 19.53 -15.58
C HIS A 144 4.84 19.82 -15.42
N SER A 145 4.51 20.80 -14.61
CA SER A 145 3.13 21.10 -14.23
C SER A 145 2.25 21.54 -15.40
N TRP A 146 0.97 21.21 -15.27
CA TRP A 146 -0.10 21.66 -16.16
C TRP A 146 -0.85 22.80 -15.46
N PHE A 147 -0.50 24.01 -15.79
CA PHE A 147 -1.09 25.23 -15.21
C PHE A 147 -2.44 25.52 -15.83
N MET A 148 -3.45 25.68 -15.01
CA MET A 148 -4.82 26.06 -15.38
C MET A 148 -5.37 27.05 -14.35
N SER A 149 -6.35 27.87 -14.73
CA SER A 149 -6.89 28.93 -13.87
C SER A 149 -7.49 28.40 -12.55
N ALA A 150 -8.12 27.24 -12.57
CA ALA A 150 -8.76 26.64 -11.40
C ALA A 150 -7.80 25.80 -10.54
N SER A 151 -6.83 25.12 -11.16
CA SER A 151 -5.92 24.19 -10.50
C SER A 151 -4.66 23.98 -11.32
N THR A 152 -3.63 23.44 -10.73
CA THR A 152 -2.42 22.99 -11.41
C THR A 152 -2.17 21.54 -11.06
N PHE A 153 -1.96 20.73 -12.08
CA PHE A 153 -1.70 19.31 -11.97
C PHE A 153 -0.23 18.99 -12.22
N ALA A 154 0.31 18.03 -11.49
CA ALA A 154 1.60 17.39 -11.76
C ALA A 154 1.59 15.94 -11.22
N PHE A 155 2.46 15.09 -11.73
CA PHE A 155 2.62 13.72 -11.20
C PHE A 155 3.54 13.71 -9.98
N GLY A 156 2.95 13.87 -8.79
CA GLY A 156 3.69 13.99 -7.53
C GLY A 156 4.60 12.80 -7.22
N MET A 157 4.24 11.60 -7.68
CA MET A 157 5.05 10.41 -7.51
C MET A 157 6.38 10.42 -8.27
N PHE A 158 6.58 11.36 -9.18
CA PHE A 158 7.85 11.61 -9.86
C PHE A 158 8.83 12.45 -9.05
N SER A 159 8.42 13.06 -7.96
CA SER A 159 9.24 13.99 -7.20
C SER A 159 10.53 13.37 -6.68
N PHE A 160 10.58 12.05 -6.41
CA PHE A 160 11.82 11.37 -5.99
C PHE A 160 12.92 11.43 -7.06
N VAL A 161 12.55 11.43 -8.34
CA VAL A 161 13.51 11.60 -9.44
C VAL A 161 14.00 13.04 -9.46
N GLN A 162 13.07 14.00 -9.41
CA GLN A 162 13.39 15.42 -9.48
C GLN A 162 14.24 15.89 -8.29
N LEU A 163 13.94 15.39 -7.10
CA LEU A 163 14.71 15.69 -5.91
C LEU A 163 16.18 15.28 -6.07
N ARG A 164 16.45 14.12 -6.66
CA ARG A 164 17.83 13.66 -6.91
C ARG A 164 18.49 14.35 -8.09
N GLU A 165 17.82 14.40 -9.23
CA GLU A 165 18.48 14.80 -10.50
C GLU A 165 18.53 16.31 -10.71
N VAL A 166 17.54 17.06 -10.22
CA VAL A 166 17.47 18.50 -10.40
C VAL A 166 17.80 19.25 -9.10
N PHE A 167 17.21 18.84 -7.99
CA PHE A 167 17.46 19.49 -6.70
C PHE A 167 18.72 18.97 -5.99
N GLY A 168 19.35 17.90 -6.51
CA GLY A 168 20.66 17.43 -6.06
C GLY A 168 20.66 16.71 -4.70
N TYR A 169 19.53 16.17 -4.26
CA TYR A 169 19.46 15.34 -3.06
C TYR A 169 20.25 14.05 -3.23
N ALA A 170 21.04 13.67 -2.23
CA ALA A 170 21.79 12.41 -2.25
C ALA A 170 20.85 11.19 -2.22
N SER A 171 19.69 11.31 -1.58
CA SER A 171 18.67 10.27 -1.53
C SER A 171 17.27 10.85 -1.63
N ALA A 172 16.42 10.17 -2.35
CA ALA A 172 14.95 10.24 -2.31
C ALA A 172 14.42 8.95 -2.93
N VAL A 173 13.61 8.20 -2.20
CA VAL A 173 13.10 6.89 -2.62
C VAL A 173 11.60 7.01 -2.89
N GLY A 174 11.16 6.58 -4.06
CA GLY A 174 9.76 6.56 -4.43
C GLY A 174 9.17 5.14 -4.32
N TYR A 175 8.12 4.98 -3.53
CA TYR A 175 7.28 3.78 -3.51
C TYR A 175 5.93 4.11 -4.16
N VAL A 176 5.60 3.43 -5.26
CA VAL A 176 4.40 3.69 -6.06
C VAL A 176 3.65 2.37 -6.30
N PRO A 177 2.67 2.02 -5.49
CA PRO A 177 1.88 0.81 -5.69
C PRO A 177 1.08 0.90 -7.00
N PHE A 178 0.83 -0.24 -7.64
CA PHE A 178 0.07 -0.28 -8.90
C PHE A 178 -1.40 0.07 -8.73
N ASP A 179 -1.94 -0.18 -7.55
CA ASP A 179 -3.29 0.23 -7.14
C ASP A 179 -3.20 1.12 -5.90
N SER A 180 -4.14 2.04 -5.74
CA SER A 180 -4.23 2.86 -4.53
C SER A 180 -4.50 1.97 -3.31
N ILE A 181 -3.78 2.20 -2.23
CA ILE A 181 -3.79 1.36 -1.03
C ILE A 181 -4.10 2.15 0.24
N THR A 182 -4.41 1.47 1.32
CA THR A 182 -4.42 2.03 2.67
C THR A 182 -3.01 2.00 3.28
N LEU A 183 -2.79 2.68 4.39
CA LEU A 183 -1.53 2.65 5.12
C LEU A 183 -1.32 1.27 5.77
N THR A 184 -0.49 0.43 5.15
CA THR A 184 -0.12 -0.88 5.71
C THR A 184 0.84 -0.75 6.89
N ALA A 185 1.05 -1.81 7.66
CA ALA A 185 2.00 -1.81 8.78
C ALA A 185 3.44 -1.49 8.32
N GLU A 186 3.85 -1.99 7.16
CA GLU A 186 5.18 -1.73 6.57
C GLU A 186 5.32 -0.25 6.17
N ILE A 187 4.30 0.32 5.55
CA ILE A 187 4.27 1.75 5.21
C ILE A 187 4.40 2.59 6.48
N LYS A 188 3.63 2.27 7.53
CA LYS A 188 3.69 2.98 8.81
C LYS A 188 5.07 2.90 9.44
N LYS A 189 5.71 1.72 9.46
CA LYS A 189 7.09 1.54 9.95
C LYS A 189 8.09 2.38 9.18
N THR A 190 8.00 2.42 7.85
CA THR A 190 8.86 3.25 7.00
C THR A 190 8.67 4.74 7.30
N ILE A 191 7.42 5.20 7.45
CA ILE A 191 7.10 6.60 7.78
C ILE A 191 7.68 6.95 9.17
N ILE A 192 7.40 6.14 10.19
CA ILE A 192 7.89 6.37 11.56
C ILE A 192 9.42 6.44 11.58
N ALA A 193 10.11 5.49 10.92
CA ALA A 193 11.56 5.50 10.86
C ALA A 193 12.11 6.82 10.29
N ASN A 194 11.52 7.31 9.19
CA ASN A 194 11.91 8.58 8.60
C ASN A 194 11.66 9.78 9.54
N LEU A 195 10.52 9.82 10.21
CA LEU A 195 10.20 10.88 11.15
C LEU A 195 11.11 10.88 12.38
N ASP A 196 11.49 9.69 12.88
CA ASP A 196 12.49 9.53 13.94
C ASP A 196 13.86 10.10 13.51
N ALA A 197 14.23 9.92 12.24
CA ALA A 197 15.41 10.52 11.63
C ALA A 197 15.23 12.00 11.24
N LYS A 198 14.13 12.65 11.64
CA LYS A 198 13.79 14.03 11.29
C LYS A 198 13.69 14.27 9.78
N CYS A 199 13.24 13.27 9.05
CA CYS A 199 13.04 13.32 7.61
C CYS A 199 11.53 13.31 7.30
N PRO A 200 10.93 14.43 6.88
CA PRO A 200 9.54 14.46 6.42
C PRO A 200 9.32 13.54 5.22
N VAL A 201 8.14 12.94 5.14
CA VAL A 201 7.77 12.02 4.07
C VAL A 201 6.72 12.68 3.19
N MET A 202 6.89 12.63 1.86
CA MET A 202 5.85 13.06 0.94
C MET A 202 4.86 11.93 0.70
N ILE A 203 3.57 12.23 0.76
CA ILE A 203 2.48 11.27 0.53
C ILE A 203 1.56 11.76 -0.58
N ALA A 204 1.25 10.89 -1.53
CA ALA A 204 0.21 11.13 -2.51
C ALA A 204 -1.10 10.52 -2.02
N LEU A 205 -2.06 11.36 -1.74
CA LEU A 205 -3.40 11.02 -1.32
C LEU A 205 -4.32 10.93 -2.53
N THR A 206 -5.27 10.01 -2.50
CA THR A 206 -6.27 9.88 -3.55
C THR A 206 -7.60 9.36 -2.99
N ASN A 207 -8.58 9.20 -3.86
CA ASN A 207 -9.86 8.56 -3.57
C ASN A 207 -10.32 7.67 -4.72
N THR A 208 -11.42 6.98 -4.54
CA THR A 208 -12.01 6.10 -5.58
C THR A 208 -12.40 6.85 -6.87
N GLY A 209 -12.55 8.17 -6.82
CA GLY A 209 -12.78 9.03 -7.99
C GLY A 209 -11.49 9.49 -8.67
N HIS A 210 -10.33 9.01 -8.22
CA HIS A 210 -8.99 9.39 -8.72
C HIS A 210 -8.66 10.89 -8.60
N LEU A 211 -9.28 11.58 -7.65
CA LEU A 211 -8.87 12.92 -7.28
C LEU A 211 -7.64 12.82 -6.40
N GLY A 212 -6.55 13.49 -6.78
CA GLY A 212 -5.26 13.39 -6.09
C GLY A 212 -4.88 14.65 -5.33
N HIS A 213 -4.15 14.48 -4.23
CA HIS A 213 -3.51 15.55 -3.46
C HIS A 213 -2.14 15.09 -2.96
N GLN A 214 -1.15 15.99 -2.98
CA GLN A 214 0.19 15.74 -2.45
C GLN A 214 0.37 16.52 -1.15
N ALA A 215 0.83 15.85 -0.09
CA ALA A 215 1.05 16.42 1.23
C ALA A 215 2.40 15.97 1.83
N LEU A 216 2.77 16.54 2.99
CA LEU A 216 3.85 16.03 3.82
C LEU A 216 3.29 15.35 5.07
N ILE A 217 3.86 14.22 5.44
CA ILE A 217 3.79 13.67 6.78
C ILE A 217 5.05 14.12 7.50
N ASP A 218 4.90 14.87 8.57
CA ASP A 218 6.02 15.53 9.24
C ASP A 218 6.04 15.39 10.77
N GLY A 219 5.11 14.58 11.31
CA GLY A 219 5.07 14.24 12.73
C GLY A 219 4.29 12.97 13.00
N TYR A 220 4.48 12.35 14.15
CA TYR A 220 3.67 11.22 14.58
C TYR A 220 3.58 11.14 16.11
N GLY A 221 2.55 10.45 16.56
CA GLY A 221 2.32 10.17 17.97
C GLY A 221 1.08 9.34 18.20
N TYR A 222 0.60 9.30 19.43
CA TYR A 222 -0.52 8.45 19.82
C TYR A 222 -1.61 9.25 20.53
N HIS A 223 -2.86 8.85 20.31
CA HIS A 223 -4.02 9.36 21.04
C HIS A 223 -4.98 8.20 21.31
N GLY A 224 -5.29 7.96 22.58
CA GLY A 224 -6.10 6.81 22.98
C GLY A 224 -5.51 5.46 22.54
N GLY A 225 -4.18 5.33 22.48
CA GLY A 225 -3.47 4.13 22.04
C GLY A 225 -3.42 3.90 20.52
N LYS A 226 -3.96 4.80 19.71
CA LYS A 226 -3.95 4.73 18.24
C LYS A 226 -2.86 5.64 17.69
N LEU A 227 -2.23 5.19 16.60
CA LEU A 227 -1.22 5.95 15.87
C LEU A 227 -1.87 7.07 15.04
N TYR A 228 -1.32 8.27 15.17
CA TYR A 228 -1.65 9.45 14.37
C TYR A 228 -0.42 9.97 13.66
N PHE A 229 -0.62 10.46 12.44
CA PHE A 229 0.37 11.22 11.70
C PHE A 229 -0.05 12.68 11.60
N HIS A 230 0.90 13.59 11.79
CA HIS A 230 0.70 14.99 11.47
C HIS A 230 0.92 15.23 9.98
N LEU A 231 -0.04 15.89 9.34
CA LEU A 231 0.03 16.24 7.92
C LEU A 231 0.12 17.75 7.76
N ASN A 232 1.04 18.17 6.90
CA ASN A 232 1.04 19.50 6.32
C ASN A 232 0.45 19.40 4.91
N LEU A 233 -0.76 19.91 4.74
CA LEU A 233 -1.56 19.74 3.54
C LEU A 233 -1.26 20.78 2.43
N GLY A 234 -0.44 21.79 2.74
CA GLY A 234 -0.13 22.85 1.78
C GLY A 234 -1.33 23.73 1.40
N TRP A 235 -2.22 23.98 2.41
CA TRP A 235 -3.44 24.79 2.25
C TRP A 235 -3.40 26.06 3.09
N CYS A 236 -2.22 26.55 3.44
CA CYS A 236 -1.98 27.71 4.30
C CYS A 236 -2.44 27.54 5.76
N ASN A 237 -2.93 26.40 6.16
CA ASN A 237 -3.44 26.10 7.51
C ASN A 237 -4.45 27.15 8.06
N ILE A 238 -5.31 27.67 7.18
CA ILE A 238 -6.21 28.79 7.51
C ILE A 238 -7.26 28.37 8.56
N ASN A 239 -7.69 27.11 8.51
CA ASN A 239 -8.70 26.56 9.42
C ASN A 239 -8.17 25.40 10.26
N GLY A 240 -6.85 25.29 10.44
CA GLY A 240 -6.24 24.20 11.17
C GLY A 240 -6.27 22.87 10.41
N GLU A 241 -6.12 22.91 9.09
CA GLU A 241 -6.08 21.71 8.25
C GLU A 241 -4.79 20.92 8.44
N ASP A 242 -3.67 21.57 8.79
CA ASP A 242 -2.45 20.90 9.23
C ASP A 242 -2.71 20.35 10.63
N ALA A 243 -2.89 19.04 10.75
CA ALA A 243 -3.45 18.40 11.94
C ALA A 243 -3.00 16.93 12.06
N TRP A 244 -3.42 16.27 13.12
CA TRP A 244 -3.15 14.86 13.39
C TRP A 244 -4.29 13.97 12.86
N TYR A 245 -3.96 13.04 11.97
CA TYR A 245 -4.91 12.13 11.32
C TYR A 245 -4.65 10.69 11.77
N GLU A 246 -5.71 9.96 12.15
CA GLU A 246 -5.61 8.56 12.57
C GLU A 246 -5.11 7.69 11.42
N SER A 247 -4.08 6.87 11.66
CA SER A 247 -3.42 6.09 10.59
C SER A 247 -4.25 4.91 10.06
N ASP A 248 -5.17 4.37 10.86
CA ASP A 248 -6.02 3.23 10.48
C ASP A 248 -7.32 3.65 9.80
N ASN A 249 -7.81 4.85 10.11
CA ASN A 249 -8.94 5.51 9.45
C ASN A 249 -8.48 6.79 8.78
N PHE A 250 -7.41 6.68 8.01
CA PHE A 250 -6.78 7.81 7.38
C PHE A 250 -7.73 8.49 6.41
N THR A 251 -8.24 9.66 6.79
CA THR A 251 -9.25 10.40 6.04
C THR A 251 -8.94 11.89 6.12
N VAL A 252 -8.70 12.49 4.96
CA VAL A 252 -8.51 13.93 4.80
C VAL A 252 -9.66 14.45 3.95
N GLU A 253 -10.33 15.50 4.40
CA GLU A 253 -11.43 16.12 3.66
C GLU A 253 -11.05 17.55 3.24
N ASP A 254 -11.27 17.89 1.97
CA ASP A 254 -11.10 19.25 1.50
C ASP A 254 -12.37 20.08 1.74
N SER A 255 -12.24 21.38 1.55
CA SER A 255 -13.32 22.35 1.74
C SER A 255 -14.55 22.15 0.81
N LYS A 256 -14.49 21.21 -0.14
CA LYS A 256 -15.59 20.86 -1.05
C LYS A 256 -16.25 19.53 -0.66
N GLY A 257 -15.79 18.90 0.43
CA GLY A 257 -16.26 17.59 0.85
C GLY A 257 -15.64 16.44 0.04
N HIS A 258 -14.52 16.65 -0.65
CA HIS A 258 -13.80 15.55 -1.25
C HIS A 258 -12.98 14.85 -0.17
N VAL A 259 -13.19 13.57 -0.03
CA VAL A 259 -12.50 12.71 0.92
C VAL A 259 -11.35 12.01 0.22
N PHE A 260 -10.16 12.07 0.82
CA PHE A 260 -8.95 11.36 0.42
C PHE A 260 -8.67 10.30 1.49
N ASP A 261 -8.88 9.04 1.17
CA ASP A 261 -8.80 7.89 2.08
C ASP A 261 -7.90 6.78 1.56
N LEU A 262 -7.26 7.01 0.40
CA LEU A 262 -6.34 6.10 -0.24
C LEU A 262 -5.00 6.78 -0.50
N VAL A 263 -3.95 5.97 -0.68
CA VAL A 263 -2.57 6.39 -0.94
C VAL A 263 -2.12 5.84 -2.28
N ASP A 264 -1.66 6.73 -3.15
CA ASP A 264 -1.06 6.39 -4.46
C ASP A 264 0.47 6.21 -4.38
N GLY A 265 1.08 6.58 -3.27
CA GLY A 265 2.50 6.34 -3.03
C GLY A 265 3.15 7.28 -2.03
N LEU A 266 4.42 7.03 -1.80
CA LEU A 266 5.28 7.75 -0.88
C LEU A 266 6.59 8.15 -1.52
N VAL A 267 7.15 9.29 -1.10
CA VAL A 267 8.57 9.60 -1.29
C VAL A 267 9.19 9.80 0.09
N TYR A 268 10.19 9.03 0.40
CA TYR A 268 10.84 8.93 1.71
C TYR A 268 12.35 8.77 1.58
N ASN A 269 13.09 8.68 2.68
CA ASN A 269 14.56 8.73 2.71
C ASN A 269 15.08 9.95 1.91
N ILE A 270 14.49 11.13 2.19
CA ILE A 270 14.77 12.35 1.44
C ILE A 270 15.89 13.12 2.14
N PHE A 271 17.13 12.79 1.80
CA PHE A 271 18.32 13.36 2.44
C PHE A 271 19.17 14.17 1.46
N PRO A 272 19.56 15.42 1.82
CA PRO A 272 20.40 16.25 0.97
C PRO A 272 21.81 15.69 0.75
N ASP A 273 22.46 15.17 1.81
CA ASP A 273 23.92 14.95 1.84
C ASP A 273 24.33 13.48 2.01
N PHE A 274 23.39 12.58 2.30
CA PHE A 274 23.66 11.17 2.55
C PHE A 274 22.56 10.27 2.00
N SER A 275 22.82 8.97 1.98
CA SER A 275 21.86 7.97 1.49
C SER A 275 21.89 6.73 2.38
N GLY A 276 20.76 6.05 2.47
CA GLY A 276 20.61 4.82 3.25
C GLY A 276 19.17 4.60 3.65
N ASP A 277 18.96 3.52 4.41
CA ASP A 277 17.69 3.19 5.03
C ASP A 277 17.74 3.52 6.52
N VAL A 278 16.60 3.94 7.07
CA VAL A 278 16.54 4.37 8.47
C VAL A 278 16.25 3.19 9.38
N LEU A 279 17.06 3.04 10.42
CA LEU A 279 16.85 2.14 11.54
C LEU A 279 16.59 2.99 12.78
N SER A 280 15.42 2.88 13.40
CA SER A 280 15.08 3.67 14.58
C SER A 280 14.39 2.85 15.67
N GLY A 281 14.39 3.40 16.87
CA GLY A 281 13.76 2.85 18.05
C GLY A 281 13.90 3.81 19.22
N ARG A 282 13.60 3.32 20.43
CA ARG A 282 13.74 4.10 21.67
C ARG A 282 14.62 3.38 22.68
N VAL A 283 15.25 4.13 23.55
CA VAL A 283 15.85 3.60 24.78
C VAL A 283 14.88 3.90 25.92
N LEU A 284 14.52 2.87 26.65
CA LEU A 284 13.56 2.90 27.75
C LEU A 284 14.21 2.38 29.04
N ASP A 285 13.83 2.93 30.19
CA ASP A 285 14.20 2.41 31.51
C ASP A 285 13.35 1.22 31.94
N GLU A 286 13.57 0.74 33.19
CA GLU A 286 12.82 -0.40 33.78
C GLU A 286 11.31 -0.15 33.89
N GLU A 287 10.89 1.11 34.01
CA GLU A 287 9.49 1.51 34.05
C GLU A 287 8.88 1.81 32.68
N GLY A 288 9.64 1.56 31.57
CA GLY A 288 9.20 1.85 30.22
C GLY A 288 9.23 3.34 29.84
N LYS A 289 9.86 4.20 30.66
CA LYS A 289 9.99 5.62 30.36
C LYS A 289 11.16 5.89 29.43
N PRO A 290 11.08 6.92 28.59
CA PRO A 290 12.17 7.26 27.66
C PRO A 290 13.42 7.74 28.39
N VAL A 291 14.58 7.25 27.96
CA VAL A 291 15.90 7.66 28.44
C VAL A 291 16.52 8.62 27.43
N ALA A 292 16.71 9.87 27.85
CA ALA A 292 17.36 10.90 27.06
C ALA A 292 18.89 10.84 27.17
N ASN A 293 19.60 11.30 26.14
CA ASN A 293 21.06 11.38 26.05
C ASN A 293 21.76 10.02 26.25
N ALA A 294 21.08 8.93 26.03
CA ALA A 294 21.69 7.59 26.02
C ALA A 294 22.45 7.38 24.70
N VAL A 295 23.69 6.89 24.79
CA VAL A 295 24.53 6.61 23.62
C VAL A 295 24.16 5.26 23.05
N VAL A 296 23.57 5.27 21.86
CA VAL A 296 23.18 4.07 21.11
C VAL A 296 24.20 3.83 19.99
N GLN A 297 24.63 2.59 19.83
CA GLN A 297 25.63 2.19 18.81
C GLN A 297 25.03 1.14 17.88
N ALA A 298 25.20 1.35 16.58
CA ALA A 298 24.95 0.35 15.57
C ALA A 298 26.26 -0.36 15.19
N SER A 299 26.24 -1.68 15.17
CA SER A 299 27.44 -2.50 14.87
C SER A 299 27.12 -3.51 13.76
N LEU A 300 28.09 -3.71 12.87
CA LEU A 300 28.07 -4.72 11.80
C LEU A 300 29.29 -5.62 11.92
N SER A 301 29.10 -6.93 11.98
CA SER A 301 30.18 -7.91 12.13
C SER A 301 31.14 -7.59 13.30
N GLY A 302 30.59 -7.13 14.42
CA GLY A 302 31.32 -6.80 15.63
C GLY A 302 32.02 -5.44 15.63
N LYS A 303 31.92 -4.66 14.55
CA LYS A 303 32.51 -3.32 14.46
C LYS A 303 31.38 -2.28 14.56
N VAL A 304 31.55 -1.26 15.42
CA VAL A 304 30.67 -0.10 15.47
C VAL A 304 30.77 0.66 14.14
N VAL A 305 29.65 0.89 13.49
CA VAL A 305 29.57 1.61 12.22
C VAL A 305 28.96 2.99 12.37
N ASP A 306 28.12 3.19 13.42
CA ASP A 306 27.55 4.50 13.75
C ASP A 306 27.19 4.59 15.23
N SER A 307 27.05 5.82 15.76
CA SER A 307 26.71 6.09 17.15
C SER A 307 25.91 7.40 17.26
N VAL A 308 24.77 7.37 17.94
CA VAL A 308 23.88 8.52 18.14
C VAL A 308 23.47 8.64 19.60
N GLU A 309 23.06 9.83 20.02
CA GLU A 309 22.44 10.07 21.33
C GLU A 309 20.93 10.16 21.19
N THR A 310 20.18 9.61 22.16
CA THR A 310 18.72 9.68 22.18
C THR A 310 18.25 11.10 22.50
N GLY A 311 17.15 11.52 21.87
CA GLY A 311 16.44 12.74 22.22
C GLY A 311 15.69 12.65 23.56
N ALA A 312 14.99 13.71 23.95
CA ALA A 312 14.24 13.79 25.20
C ALA A 312 13.15 12.70 25.35
N ASN A 313 12.63 12.19 24.24
CA ASN A 313 11.64 11.11 24.18
C ASN A 313 12.26 9.72 23.98
N GLY A 314 13.58 9.59 24.18
CA GLY A 314 14.32 8.34 24.07
C GLY A 314 14.57 7.86 22.64
N ILE A 315 14.13 8.57 21.61
CA ILE A 315 14.26 8.16 20.21
C ILE A 315 15.72 8.21 19.75
N TYR A 316 16.16 7.15 19.07
CA TYR A 316 17.39 7.10 18.28
C TYR A 316 17.06 6.75 16.83
N ALA A 317 17.86 7.23 15.89
CA ALA A 317 17.74 6.86 14.48
C ALA A 317 19.12 6.85 13.81
N PHE A 318 19.36 5.83 13.00
CA PHE A 318 20.54 5.67 12.15
C PHE A 318 20.13 5.67 10.69
N VAL A 319 20.98 6.19 9.81
CA VAL A 319 20.86 6.01 8.37
C VAL A 319 21.97 5.08 7.90
N LEU A 320 21.61 3.86 7.53
CA LEU A 320 22.54 2.76 7.30
C LEU A 320 22.26 2.06 5.95
N SER A 321 23.15 1.20 5.52
CA SER A 321 22.93 0.37 4.34
C SER A 321 21.84 -0.67 4.60
N GLY A 322 20.78 -0.67 3.82
CA GLY A 322 19.73 -1.68 3.89
C GLY A 322 20.20 -3.07 3.44
N GLY A 323 19.33 -4.07 3.63
CA GLY A 323 19.60 -5.47 3.27
C GLY A 323 20.57 -6.17 4.24
N THR A 324 20.78 -5.64 5.43
CA THR A 324 21.78 -6.09 6.40
C THR A 324 21.20 -6.13 7.81
N THR A 325 21.68 -7.06 8.64
CA THR A 325 21.34 -7.15 10.06
C THR A 325 22.38 -6.44 10.91
N TYR A 326 21.94 -5.49 11.71
CA TYR A 326 22.77 -4.72 12.65
C TYR A 326 22.52 -5.19 14.08
N LYS A 327 23.57 -5.18 14.89
CA LYS A 327 23.46 -5.21 16.35
C LYS A 327 23.39 -3.77 16.84
N VAL A 328 22.28 -3.41 17.49
CA VAL A 328 22.09 -2.10 18.11
C VAL A 328 22.24 -2.26 19.61
N SER A 329 23.02 -1.41 20.26
CA SER A 329 23.34 -1.54 21.68
C SER A 329 23.39 -0.21 22.41
N CYS A 330 23.00 -0.24 23.69
CA CYS A 330 23.06 0.87 24.63
C CYS A 330 23.35 0.31 26.03
N GLU A 331 24.35 0.86 26.73
CA GLU A 331 24.67 0.52 28.13
C GLU A 331 24.77 -1.00 28.42
N GLY A 332 25.33 -1.77 27.51
CA GLY A 332 25.48 -3.22 27.64
C GLY A 332 24.28 -4.04 27.12
N HIS A 333 23.12 -3.44 26.94
CA HIS A 333 21.93 -4.05 26.34
C HIS A 333 22.04 -4.03 24.81
N SER A 334 21.47 -5.02 24.13
CA SER A 334 21.54 -5.04 22.67
C SER A 334 20.43 -5.87 22.04
N ILE A 335 20.02 -5.44 20.85
CA ILE A 335 19.08 -6.12 19.97
C ILE A 335 19.72 -6.37 18.60
N SER A 336 19.19 -7.33 17.84
CA SER A 336 19.57 -7.55 16.44
C SER A 336 18.42 -7.13 15.54
N VAL A 337 18.69 -6.23 14.60
CA VAL A 337 17.68 -5.64 13.71
C VAL A 337 18.06 -5.92 12.26
N ALA A 338 17.20 -6.62 11.54
CA ALA A 338 17.27 -6.72 10.08
C ALA A 338 16.72 -5.44 9.47
N LEU A 339 17.56 -4.69 8.77
CA LEU A 339 17.18 -3.45 8.10
C LEU A 339 16.82 -3.76 6.63
N PRO A 340 15.55 -3.64 6.22
CA PRO A 340 15.16 -3.83 4.83
C PRO A 340 15.85 -2.83 3.92
N SER A 341 16.10 -3.22 2.66
CA SER A 341 16.67 -2.34 1.66
C SER A 341 15.59 -1.69 0.82
N ALA A 342 15.58 -0.37 0.79
CA ALA A 342 14.71 0.40 -0.08
C ALA A 342 15.15 0.32 -1.54
N SER A 343 14.18 0.34 -2.46
CA SER A 343 14.42 0.62 -3.87
C SER A 343 13.32 1.52 -4.42
N SER A 344 13.69 2.46 -5.28
CA SER A 344 12.70 3.30 -5.93
C SER A 344 11.91 2.54 -7.00
N ALA A 345 10.65 2.95 -7.17
CA ALA A 345 9.82 2.57 -8.30
C ALA A 345 10.56 2.81 -9.62
N LYS A 346 10.34 1.93 -10.59
CA LYS A 346 10.92 2.08 -11.94
C LYS A 346 9.86 2.55 -12.92
N CYS A 347 10.25 3.47 -13.78
CA CYS A 347 9.44 3.96 -14.87
C CYS A 347 9.82 3.27 -16.19
N MET A 348 8.82 3.08 -17.06
CA MET A 348 9.08 2.66 -18.43
C MET A 348 9.92 3.75 -19.14
N LYS A 349 11.07 3.35 -19.67
CA LYS A 349 11.69 4.10 -20.77
C LYS A 349 10.78 3.86 -21.99
N THR A 350 10.28 4.93 -22.61
CA THR A 350 9.53 4.79 -23.85
C THR A 350 10.45 4.21 -24.93
N SER A 351 9.95 3.28 -25.74
CA SER A 351 10.66 2.36 -26.61
C SER A 351 11.34 2.97 -27.84
N LYS A 352 11.79 4.19 -27.76
CA LYS A 352 12.62 4.80 -28.80
C LYS A 352 13.88 5.35 -28.14
N GLU A 353 14.93 4.52 -28.20
CA GLU A 353 16.29 4.81 -27.79
C GLU A 353 16.45 5.02 -26.26
N GLU A 354 17.60 4.69 -25.71
CA GLU A 354 18.00 4.84 -24.31
C GLU A 354 18.05 6.33 -23.89
N GLY A 355 16.98 7.03 -24.12
CA GLY A 355 16.76 8.43 -23.81
C GLY A 355 15.79 8.56 -22.65
N ASP A 356 16.08 9.48 -21.85
CA ASP A 356 15.37 10.16 -20.79
C ASP A 356 13.91 9.76 -20.54
N ILE A 357 13.60 9.43 -19.28
CA ILE A 357 12.22 9.47 -18.72
C ILE A 357 11.47 10.77 -19.05
N TRP A 358 12.17 11.76 -19.55
CA TRP A 358 11.73 13.09 -19.96
C TRP A 358 11.02 13.16 -21.32
N GLU A 359 11.02 12.09 -22.15
CA GLU A 359 10.36 12.14 -23.46
C GLU A 359 8.83 12.23 -23.35
N ASN A 360 8.24 11.77 -22.24
CA ASN A 360 6.83 12.04 -21.93
C ASN A 360 6.63 12.38 -20.45
N PRO A 361 7.06 13.55 -20.00
CA PRO A 361 6.95 13.98 -18.60
C PRO A 361 5.49 14.10 -18.13
N PHE A 362 4.54 14.08 -19.05
CA PHE A 362 3.12 14.25 -18.77
C PHE A 362 2.37 12.92 -18.56
N GLN A 363 3.00 11.78 -18.79
CA GLN A 363 2.39 10.47 -18.63
C GLN A 363 3.42 9.42 -18.21
N PRO A 364 4.01 9.54 -17.01
CA PRO A 364 4.94 8.53 -16.53
C PRO A 364 4.21 7.19 -16.31
N ALA A 365 4.82 6.11 -16.79
CA ALA A 365 4.34 4.76 -16.54
C ALA A 365 5.33 4.03 -15.65
N PHE A 366 4.90 3.55 -14.49
CA PHE A 366 5.70 2.74 -13.59
C PHE A 366 5.63 1.27 -13.98
N THR A 367 6.78 0.59 -13.96
CA THR A 367 6.89 -0.87 -14.24
C THR A 367 7.14 -1.69 -12.99
N GLU A 368 7.70 -1.07 -11.96
CA GLU A 368 7.95 -1.65 -10.65
C GLU A 368 7.55 -0.66 -9.56
N SER A 369 6.91 -1.14 -8.51
CA SER A 369 6.45 -0.31 -7.38
C SER A 369 7.58 0.25 -6.51
N GLY A 370 8.77 -0.33 -6.58
CA GLY A 370 9.81 -0.15 -5.58
C GLY A 370 9.59 -1.05 -4.36
N THR A 371 10.53 -1.01 -3.43
CA THR A 371 10.46 -1.73 -2.15
C THR A 371 10.58 -0.75 -1.00
N LEU A 372 9.78 -0.98 0.05
CA LEU A 372 9.85 -0.20 1.28
C LEU A 372 11.13 -0.58 2.05
N GLY A 373 11.83 0.42 2.55
CA GLY A 373 12.99 0.27 3.43
C GLY A 373 12.72 0.94 4.78
N GLY A 374 13.65 0.73 5.71
CA GLY A 374 13.54 1.28 7.04
C GLY A 374 12.95 0.29 8.06
N SER A 375 13.27 0.51 9.31
CA SER A 375 12.80 -0.28 10.45
C SER A 375 12.64 0.64 11.66
N SER A 376 11.45 0.69 12.24
CA SER A 376 11.14 1.45 13.45
C SER A 376 10.60 0.54 14.56
N GLY A 377 10.50 1.05 15.78
CA GLY A 377 10.03 0.30 16.94
C GLY A 377 11.05 -0.71 17.45
N ASN A 378 12.33 -0.48 17.21
CA ASN A 378 13.44 -1.33 17.69
C ASN A 378 13.90 -0.85 19.07
N ASP A 379 13.05 -1.01 20.09
CA ASP A 379 13.28 -0.44 21.40
C ASP A 379 14.33 -1.24 22.20
N ILE A 380 15.17 -0.54 22.97
CA ILE A 380 16.17 -1.10 23.88
C ILE A 380 15.74 -0.79 25.30
N LEU A 381 15.53 -1.84 26.09
CA LEU A 381 15.22 -1.72 27.52
C LEU A 381 16.52 -1.86 28.32
N LEU A 382 16.75 -0.95 29.25
CA LEU A 382 17.97 -0.89 30.08
C LEU A 382 17.91 -1.75 31.33
N SER A 383 16.91 -2.61 31.52
CA SER A 383 16.78 -3.50 32.66
C SER A 383 17.29 -4.92 32.39
N GLY A 384 17.83 -5.59 33.44
CA GLY A 384 18.39 -6.94 33.35
C GLY A 384 17.36 -8.06 33.11
N ASP A 385 16.14 -7.85 33.51
CA ASP A 385 14.95 -8.61 33.10
C ASP A 385 14.15 -7.67 32.22
N ALA A 386 14.23 -7.86 30.90
CA ALA A 386 13.33 -7.15 30.01
C ALA A 386 11.91 -7.34 30.56
N PRO A 387 11.18 -6.28 30.99
CA PRO A 387 9.75 -6.43 31.04
C PRO A 387 9.39 -6.87 29.62
N GLU A 388 8.73 -8.02 29.53
CA GLU A 388 8.04 -8.37 28.30
C GLU A 388 7.35 -7.06 27.88
N PRO A 389 7.63 -6.52 26.66
CA PRO A 389 7.13 -5.21 26.28
C PRO A 389 5.68 -5.20 26.70
N GLU A 390 5.28 -4.16 27.47
CA GLU A 390 3.84 -4.06 27.78
C GLU A 390 3.16 -4.23 26.43
N PRO A 391 2.40 -5.31 26.23
CA PRO A 391 1.84 -5.60 24.94
C PRO A 391 1.09 -4.33 24.57
N GLU A 392 1.47 -3.69 23.47
CA GLU A 392 0.63 -2.64 22.88
C GLU A 392 -0.79 -3.20 22.99
N PRO A 393 -1.76 -2.47 23.59
CA PRO A 393 -3.07 -3.05 23.86
C PRO A 393 -3.51 -3.71 22.57
N SER A 394 -3.50 -5.04 22.56
CA SER A 394 -3.59 -5.85 21.35
C SER A 394 -4.71 -5.28 20.51
N ALA A 395 -4.45 -5.01 19.24
CA ALA A 395 -5.49 -4.57 18.28
C ALA A 395 -6.72 -5.50 18.33
N LEU A 396 -6.56 -6.69 18.94
CA LEU A 396 -7.62 -7.67 19.16
C LEU A 396 -8.43 -7.41 20.44
N GLY A 397 -8.01 -6.49 21.33
CA GLY A 397 -8.69 -6.18 22.57
C GLY A 397 -8.76 -7.34 23.56
N PRO A 398 -9.44 -7.16 24.71
CA PRO A 398 -9.51 -8.17 25.77
C PRO A 398 -10.20 -9.47 25.33
N PHE A 399 -9.70 -10.62 25.81
CA PHE A 399 -10.33 -11.92 25.56
C PHE A 399 -11.25 -12.32 26.71
N ASN A 400 -12.53 -11.94 26.63
CA ASN A 400 -13.56 -12.35 27.58
C ASN A 400 -14.80 -12.95 26.87
N PRO A 401 -14.85 -14.24 26.62
CA PRO A 401 -15.99 -14.91 25.96
C PRO A 401 -17.26 -14.99 26.80
N THR A 402 -17.32 -14.43 28.01
CA THR A 402 -18.52 -14.43 28.84
C THR A 402 -19.63 -13.53 28.33
N ALA A 403 -19.29 -12.47 27.61
CA ALA A 403 -20.24 -11.55 27.00
C ALA A 403 -21.02 -12.16 25.82
N ALA A 404 -20.57 -13.27 25.27
CA ALA A 404 -21.21 -13.96 24.18
C ALA A 404 -22.23 -15.00 24.73
N GLY A 405 -23.50 -14.82 24.39
CA GLY A 405 -24.60 -15.71 24.82
C GLY A 405 -24.40 -17.19 24.50
N LYS A 406 -25.39 -18.03 24.71
CA LYS A 406 -25.33 -19.48 24.50
C LYS A 406 -24.84 -19.88 23.09
N GLY A 407 -23.59 -20.31 22.97
CA GLY A 407 -23.00 -20.87 21.77
C GLY A 407 -21.55 -20.46 21.62
N ALA A 408 -20.66 -21.38 21.21
CA ALA A 408 -19.32 -21.03 20.79
C ALA A 408 -19.43 -20.14 19.54
N TYR A 409 -19.06 -18.88 19.65
CA TYR A 409 -18.96 -18.02 18.48
C TYR A 409 -17.65 -18.37 17.77
N PRO A 410 -17.69 -18.91 16.55
CA PRO A 410 -16.47 -19.13 15.79
C PRO A 410 -15.99 -17.77 15.26
N TYR A 411 -14.76 -17.40 15.55
CA TYR A 411 -14.06 -16.47 14.69
C TYR A 411 -13.71 -17.18 13.38
N CYS A 412 -13.94 -16.51 12.29
CA CYS A 412 -13.55 -16.98 10.97
C CYS A 412 -12.42 -16.11 10.44
N GLY A 413 -11.51 -16.70 9.69
CA GLY A 413 -10.39 -15.98 9.14
C GLY A 413 -9.78 -16.66 7.91
N ALA A 414 -8.80 -16.00 7.32
CA ALA A 414 -8.00 -16.51 6.23
C ALA A 414 -6.61 -16.92 6.71
N VAL A 415 -5.98 -17.83 5.97
CA VAL A 415 -4.57 -18.21 6.12
C VAL A 415 -3.84 -17.69 4.90
N TYR A 416 -2.76 -16.97 5.13
CA TYR A 416 -1.91 -16.38 4.10
C TYR A 416 -0.54 -17.06 4.11
N ASP A 417 0.06 -17.21 2.93
CA ASP A 417 1.45 -17.64 2.79
C ASP A 417 2.44 -16.48 3.06
N GLU A 418 3.72 -16.75 2.94
CA GLU A 418 4.80 -15.78 3.15
C GLU A 418 4.78 -14.59 2.18
N ASP A 419 4.15 -14.73 1.03
CA ASP A 419 3.96 -13.68 0.02
C ASP A 419 2.64 -12.89 0.25
N GLY A 420 1.89 -13.19 1.32
CA GLY A 420 0.61 -12.57 1.63
C GLY A 420 -0.56 -13.08 0.79
N ASN A 421 -0.38 -14.17 0.00
CA ASN A 421 -1.46 -14.74 -0.77
C ASN A 421 -2.33 -15.65 0.09
N PRO A 422 -3.66 -15.54 0.03
CA PRO A 422 -4.54 -16.42 0.78
C PRO A 422 -4.43 -17.86 0.30
N CYS A 423 -4.05 -18.76 1.19
CA CYS A 423 -3.84 -20.18 0.95
C CYS A 423 -4.78 -21.11 1.73
N GLY A 424 -5.64 -20.56 2.59
CA GLY A 424 -6.62 -21.34 3.35
C GLY A 424 -7.62 -20.48 4.11
N THR A 425 -8.53 -21.15 4.82
CA THR A 425 -9.39 -20.53 5.84
C THR A 425 -9.19 -21.21 7.17
N VAL A 426 -9.51 -20.48 8.23
CA VAL A 426 -9.49 -20.98 9.60
C VAL A 426 -10.79 -20.62 10.31
N THR A 427 -11.25 -21.53 11.15
CA THR A 427 -12.36 -21.29 12.09
C THR A 427 -11.85 -21.57 13.49
N VAL A 428 -11.88 -20.55 14.33
CA VAL A 428 -11.47 -20.62 15.74
C VAL A 428 -12.72 -20.74 16.61
N LYS A 429 -12.74 -21.71 17.51
CA LYS A 429 -13.83 -21.92 18.46
C LYS A 429 -13.27 -21.86 19.87
N PHE A 430 -14.04 -21.29 20.77
CA PHE A 430 -13.70 -21.24 22.19
C PHE A 430 -14.90 -21.61 23.06
N THR A 431 -14.63 -22.12 24.25
CA THR A 431 -15.67 -22.56 25.20
C THR A 431 -16.02 -21.42 26.16
N LYS A 432 -17.22 -21.51 26.76
CA LYS A 432 -17.55 -20.65 27.91
C LYS A 432 -16.50 -20.84 29.01
N PRO A 433 -15.99 -19.77 29.63
CA PRO A 433 -15.02 -19.85 30.71
C PRO A 433 -15.50 -20.69 31.90
N LYS A 434 -14.59 -21.45 32.48
CA LYS A 434 -14.79 -22.15 33.74
C LYS A 434 -13.56 -21.88 34.61
N GLY A 435 -13.75 -21.24 35.77
CA GLY A 435 -12.66 -20.89 36.68
C GLY A 435 -11.64 -19.93 36.04
N GLY A 436 -12.11 -18.91 35.26
CA GLY A 436 -11.23 -17.95 34.62
C GLY A 436 -10.49 -18.46 33.37
N VAL A 437 -10.79 -19.69 32.93
CA VAL A 437 -10.11 -20.29 31.75
C VAL A 437 -11.13 -20.67 30.69
N SER A 438 -10.86 -20.31 29.43
CA SER A 438 -11.55 -20.79 28.24
C SER A 438 -10.67 -21.80 27.50
N LYS A 439 -11.27 -22.63 26.63
CA LYS A 439 -10.52 -23.54 25.75
C LYS A 439 -10.69 -23.09 24.31
N VAL A 440 -9.58 -22.85 23.64
CA VAL A 440 -9.53 -22.44 22.24
C VAL A 440 -9.13 -23.63 21.37
N SER A 441 -9.77 -23.78 20.21
CA SER A 441 -9.43 -24.76 19.18
C SER A 441 -9.59 -24.14 17.81
N ALA A 442 -8.80 -24.58 16.83
CA ALA A 442 -8.89 -24.08 15.47
C ALA A 442 -9.00 -25.20 14.44
N SER A 443 -9.71 -24.94 13.35
CA SER A 443 -9.84 -25.83 12.20
C SER A 443 -9.42 -25.08 10.94
N PHE A 444 -8.36 -25.55 10.31
CA PHE A 444 -7.79 -24.99 9.10
C PHE A 444 -8.26 -25.79 7.89
N LYS A 445 -8.62 -25.10 6.83
CA LYS A 445 -9.02 -25.71 5.56
C LYS A 445 -8.23 -25.04 4.44
N MET A 446 -7.24 -25.75 3.90
CA MET A 446 -6.35 -25.22 2.88
C MET A 446 -6.96 -25.33 1.48
N LEU A 447 -6.46 -24.51 0.55
CA LEU A 447 -6.93 -24.47 -0.84
C LEU A 447 -6.70 -25.81 -1.57
N ASP A 448 -5.69 -26.61 -1.17
CA ASP A 448 -5.45 -27.96 -1.70
C ASP A 448 -6.51 -29.00 -1.26
N GLY A 449 -7.51 -28.56 -0.51
CA GLY A 449 -8.63 -29.36 -0.01
C GLY A 449 -8.35 -30.13 1.28
N LYS A 450 -7.13 -30.05 1.82
CA LYS A 450 -6.80 -30.69 3.11
C LYS A 450 -7.34 -29.88 4.26
N SER A 451 -7.60 -30.57 5.35
CA SER A 451 -8.05 -29.97 6.60
C SER A 451 -7.14 -30.38 7.76
N TYR A 452 -6.87 -29.42 8.64
CA TYR A 452 -6.01 -29.57 9.80
C TYR A 452 -6.70 -29.00 11.02
N SER A 453 -6.27 -29.42 12.22
CA SER A 453 -6.87 -28.92 13.46
C SER A 453 -5.82 -28.69 14.54
N LEU A 454 -5.96 -27.56 15.22
CA LEU A 454 -5.32 -27.28 16.49
C LEU A 454 -6.16 -27.89 17.60
N ALA A 455 -5.52 -28.70 18.46
CA ALA A 455 -6.17 -29.28 19.62
C ALA A 455 -6.62 -28.19 20.59
N SER A 456 -7.67 -28.52 21.37
CA SER A 456 -8.21 -27.63 22.39
C SER A 456 -7.15 -27.22 23.42
N THR A 457 -6.81 -25.95 23.46
CA THR A 457 -5.79 -25.35 24.34
C THR A 457 -6.47 -24.47 25.39
N PRO A 458 -6.19 -24.64 26.69
CA PRO A 458 -6.71 -23.77 27.74
C PRO A 458 -5.97 -22.42 27.68
N VAL A 459 -6.74 -21.34 27.80
CA VAL A 459 -6.23 -19.93 27.79
C VAL A 459 -6.90 -19.14 28.90
N PRO A 460 -6.21 -18.25 29.60
CA PRO A 460 -6.81 -17.36 30.59
C PRO A 460 -7.82 -16.41 29.93
N VAL A 461 -8.78 -15.96 30.73
CA VAL A 461 -9.76 -14.95 30.33
C VAL A 461 -9.38 -13.63 31.02
N SER A 462 -9.33 -12.55 30.27
CA SER A 462 -9.00 -11.22 30.77
C SER A 462 -10.02 -10.20 30.25
N ASP A 463 -10.39 -9.24 31.10
CA ASP A 463 -11.20 -8.09 30.71
C ASP A 463 -10.35 -6.94 30.16
N VAL A 464 -9.02 -7.06 30.20
CA VAL A 464 -8.06 -6.02 29.84
C VAL A 464 -7.18 -6.46 28.67
N GLU A 465 -6.81 -7.76 28.58
CA GLU A 465 -5.81 -8.27 27.65
C GLU A 465 -6.35 -9.36 26.73
N SER A 466 -5.74 -9.51 25.56
CA SER A 466 -5.89 -10.66 24.68
C SER A 466 -5.25 -11.92 25.32
N ALA A 467 -5.67 -13.09 24.90
CA ALA A 467 -5.06 -14.34 25.34
C ALA A 467 -4.03 -14.84 24.32
N LYS A 468 -2.84 -15.21 24.78
CA LYS A 468 -1.71 -15.68 23.94
C LYS A 468 -1.29 -17.10 24.31
N PHE A 469 -0.82 -17.84 23.32
CA PHE A 469 -0.13 -19.13 23.50
C PHE A 469 0.71 -19.49 22.26
N GLU A 470 1.71 -20.34 22.42
CA GLU A 470 2.70 -20.70 21.40
C GLU A 470 3.10 -22.17 21.45
N GLY A 471 3.94 -22.60 20.53
CA GLY A 471 4.60 -23.93 20.54
C GLY A 471 3.65 -25.11 20.36
N LYS A 472 2.42 -24.92 19.85
CA LYS A 472 1.45 -26.01 19.67
C LYS A 472 1.55 -26.63 18.28
N THR A 473 1.58 -27.94 18.21
CA THR A 473 1.58 -28.67 16.94
C THR A 473 0.17 -28.68 16.31
N ILE A 474 0.07 -28.21 15.08
CA ILE A 474 -1.08 -28.43 14.22
C ILE A 474 -0.78 -29.70 13.41
N LYS A 475 -1.36 -30.84 13.79
CA LYS A 475 -1.04 -32.17 13.24
C LYS A 475 -1.02 -32.17 11.71
N LYS A 476 0.14 -32.54 11.13
CA LYS A 476 0.42 -32.60 9.67
C LYS A 476 0.47 -31.26 8.94
N LEU A 477 0.17 -30.14 9.58
CA LEU A 477 0.34 -28.80 8.98
C LEU A 477 1.70 -28.22 9.38
N GLY A 478 1.99 -28.17 10.68
CA GLY A 478 3.23 -27.58 11.18
C GLY A 478 3.15 -27.24 12.66
N VAL A 479 3.92 -26.25 13.07
CA VAL A 479 3.97 -25.71 14.43
C VAL A 479 3.35 -24.32 14.44
N LEU A 480 2.54 -24.05 15.43
CA LEU A 480 2.02 -22.74 15.77
C LEU A 480 3.12 -21.99 16.52
N ASP A 481 3.72 -21.01 15.88
CA ASP A 481 4.77 -20.19 16.47
C ASP A 481 4.15 -19.25 17.51
N SER A 482 3.08 -18.55 17.15
CA SER A 482 2.29 -17.71 18.03
C SER A 482 0.79 -17.82 17.74
N PHE A 483 -0.04 -17.58 18.76
CA PHE A 483 -1.50 -17.44 18.61
C PHE A 483 -1.98 -16.42 19.62
N GLU A 484 -2.66 -15.42 19.13
CA GLU A 484 -3.29 -14.41 19.94
C GLU A 484 -4.78 -14.32 19.62
N ILE A 485 -5.63 -14.18 20.64
CA ILE A 485 -7.09 -14.07 20.50
C ILE A 485 -7.62 -13.01 21.45
N GLY A 486 -8.47 -12.13 20.95
CA GLY A 486 -9.13 -11.07 21.70
C GLY A 486 -10.60 -10.91 21.33
N LYS A 487 -11.18 -9.79 21.71
CA LYS A 487 -12.58 -9.43 21.40
C LYS A 487 -12.79 -9.23 19.90
N GLU A 488 -11.85 -8.62 19.22
CA GLU A 488 -11.96 -8.27 17.80
C GLU A 488 -11.56 -9.43 16.86
N GLY A 489 -10.99 -10.52 17.42
CA GLY A 489 -10.63 -11.68 16.62
C GLY A 489 -9.41 -12.43 17.09
N PHE A 490 -8.61 -12.92 16.15
CA PHE A 490 -7.37 -13.65 16.40
C PHE A 490 -6.33 -13.39 15.31
N VAL A 491 -5.08 -13.61 15.67
CA VAL A 491 -3.94 -13.70 14.76
C VAL A 491 -3.10 -14.93 15.17
N ALA A 492 -2.51 -15.63 14.20
CA ALA A 492 -1.65 -16.78 14.45
C ALA A 492 -0.53 -16.87 13.42
N GLU A 493 0.68 -17.12 13.86
CA GLU A 493 1.83 -17.42 13.02
C GLU A 493 2.11 -18.91 13.03
N ILE A 494 2.38 -19.48 11.88
CA ILE A 494 2.50 -20.92 11.69
C ILE A 494 3.72 -21.21 10.83
N THR A 495 4.61 -22.07 11.31
CA THR A 495 5.66 -22.69 10.49
C THR A 495 5.16 -24.04 9.99
N ALA A 496 4.95 -24.16 8.68
CA ALA A 496 4.54 -25.40 8.05
C ALA A 496 5.62 -26.48 8.15
N ALA A 497 5.23 -27.74 7.98
CA ALA A 497 6.14 -28.89 8.07
C ALA A 497 7.27 -28.87 7.02
N ASN A 498 7.12 -28.12 5.95
CA ASN A 498 8.13 -27.87 4.91
C ASN A 498 8.98 -26.62 5.15
N GLY A 499 8.80 -25.95 6.29
CA GLY A 499 9.52 -24.73 6.67
C GLY A 499 8.87 -23.41 6.21
N ALA A 500 7.83 -23.46 5.38
CA ALA A 500 7.14 -22.25 4.92
C ALA A 500 6.43 -21.52 6.06
N LYS A 501 6.50 -20.20 6.07
CA LYS A 501 5.80 -19.37 7.04
C LYS A 501 4.38 -19.07 6.55
N MET A 502 3.43 -19.04 7.46
CA MET A 502 2.03 -18.70 7.19
C MET A 502 1.48 -17.85 8.34
N VAL A 503 0.59 -16.93 7.99
CA VAL A 503 -0.17 -16.15 8.98
C VAL A 503 -1.65 -16.46 8.83
N ALA A 504 -2.34 -16.72 9.96
CA ALA A 504 -3.79 -16.88 9.99
C ALA A 504 -4.38 -15.73 10.82
N ALA A 505 -5.31 -14.98 10.25
CA ALA A 505 -5.92 -13.85 10.92
C ALA A 505 -7.43 -13.79 10.72
N THR A 506 -8.11 -13.12 11.63
CA THR A 506 -9.55 -12.82 11.50
C THR A 506 -9.79 -12.03 10.22
N THR A 507 -10.77 -12.49 9.47
CA THR A 507 -11.19 -11.83 8.22
C THR A 507 -12.71 -11.86 8.17
N ASP A 508 -13.32 -10.77 7.72
CA ASP A 508 -14.77 -10.69 7.53
C ASP A 508 -15.21 -11.54 6.34
N LEU A 509 -15.45 -12.83 6.60
CA LEU A 509 -15.99 -13.75 5.60
C LEU A 509 -17.48 -13.51 5.32
N SER A 510 -18.14 -12.58 5.99
CA SER A 510 -19.54 -12.20 5.70
C SER A 510 -19.65 -11.29 4.47
N LYS A 511 -18.58 -10.57 4.14
CA LYS A 511 -18.48 -9.83 2.88
C LYS A 511 -18.37 -10.82 1.71
N GLY A 512 -19.52 -11.21 1.19
CA GLY A 512 -19.64 -12.05 0.02
C GLY A 512 -19.32 -11.29 -1.27
N LEU A 513 -19.42 -11.99 -2.41
CA LEU A 513 -19.37 -11.31 -3.71
C LEU A 513 -20.57 -10.37 -3.83
N SER A 514 -20.33 -9.09 -4.07
CA SER A 514 -21.36 -8.09 -4.33
C SER A 514 -21.99 -8.28 -5.72
N THR A 515 -23.09 -7.61 -5.98
CA THR A 515 -23.67 -7.57 -7.34
C THR A 515 -22.71 -6.89 -8.30
N GLY A 516 -22.39 -7.53 -9.40
CA GLY A 516 -21.47 -6.97 -10.39
C GLY A 516 -20.97 -8.00 -11.38
N VAL A 517 -20.08 -7.55 -12.25
CA VAL A 517 -19.32 -8.41 -13.16
C VAL A 517 -17.90 -8.54 -12.64
N TYR A 518 -17.41 -9.75 -12.62
CA TYR A 518 -16.09 -10.11 -12.14
C TYR A 518 -15.27 -10.72 -13.26
N LYS A 519 -13.97 -10.61 -13.16
CA LYS A 519 -13.01 -11.28 -14.05
C LYS A 519 -12.53 -12.56 -13.37
N PHE A 520 -12.66 -13.71 -14.03
CA PHE A 520 -12.01 -14.93 -13.63
C PHE A 520 -10.60 -14.97 -14.24
N SER A 521 -9.60 -15.14 -13.41
CA SER A 521 -8.21 -15.28 -13.85
C SER A 521 -7.64 -16.63 -13.40
N VAL A 522 -6.82 -17.22 -14.25
CA VAL A 522 -6.08 -18.44 -13.96
C VAL A 522 -4.65 -18.30 -14.45
N SER A 523 -3.68 -18.47 -13.57
CA SER A 523 -2.26 -18.35 -13.88
C SER A 523 -1.56 -19.70 -13.88
N GLY A 524 -0.45 -19.80 -14.62
CA GLY A 524 0.37 -21.02 -14.65
C GLY A 524 -0.28 -22.22 -15.34
N LEU A 525 -1.30 -22.01 -16.19
CA LEU A 525 -1.77 -23.07 -17.07
C LEU A 525 -0.67 -23.43 -18.08
N PRO A 526 -0.37 -24.73 -18.28
CA PRO A 526 0.65 -25.12 -19.23
C PRO A 526 0.21 -24.84 -20.67
N THR A 527 1.15 -24.48 -21.52
CA THR A 527 0.93 -24.30 -22.98
C THR A 527 0.71 -25.61 -23.72
N GLU A 528 1.08 -26.73 -23.09
CA GLU A 528 0.89 -28.08 -23.62
C GLU A 528 0.40 -29.05 -22.54
N ILE A 529 -0.47 -29.98 -22.90
CA ILE A 529 -0.92 -31.04 -22.01
C ILE A 529 -0.77 -32.37 -22.74
N GLY A 530 0.07 -33.27 -22.20
CA GLY A 530 0.35 -34.58 -22.80
C GLY A 530 0.98 -34.50 -24.19
N GLY A 531 1.85 -33.51 -24.42
CA GLY A 531 2.55 -33.25 -25.66
C GLY A 531 1.66 -32.68 -26.77
N LEU A 532 0.48 -32.19 -26.44
CA LEU A 532 -0.42 -31.53 -27.38
C LEU A 532 -0.61 -30.05 -26.98
N PRO A 533 -0.56 -29.12 -27.95
CA PRO A 533 -0.73 -27.69 -27.67
C PRO A 533 -2.13 -27.38 -27.12
N VAL A 534 -2.18 -26.47 -26.18
CA VAL A 534 -3.43 -25.94 -25.60
C VAL A 534 -4.04 -24.93 -26.56
N VAL A 535 -5.34 -25.01 -26.75
CA VAL A 535 -6.10 -24.04 -27.56
C VAL A 535 -6.36 -22.82 -26.69
N ALA A 536 -5.56 -21.75 -26.85
CA ALA A 536 -5.52 -20.59 -25.99
C ALA A 536 -6.86 -19.84 -25.95
N GLU A 537 -7.58 -19.74 -27.07
CA GLU A 537 -8.87 -19.06 -27.19
C GLU A 537 -9.98 -19.74 -26.38
N MET A 538 -9.76 -20.98 -25.94
CA MET A 538 -10.70 -21.74 -25.12
C MET A 538 -10.38 -21.67 -23.62
N LEU A 539 -9.34 -20.95 -23.22
CA LEU A 539 -9.00 -20.80 -21.81
C LEU A 539 -10.01 -19.90 -21.08
N PRO A 540 -10.27 -20.16 -19.79
CA PRO A 540 -11.19 -19.34 -19.00
C PRO A 540 -10.57 -18.04 -18.51
N ASP A 541 -9.29 -17.81 -18.76
CA ASP A 541 -8.60 -16.62 -18.30
C ASP A 541 -9.22 -15.36 -18.91
N GLY A 542 -9.55 -14.39 -18.06
CA GLY A 542 -10.28 -13.19 -18.48
C GLY A 542 -11.78 -13.38 -18.67
N ALA A 543 -12.37 -14.54 -18.33
CA ALA A 543 -13.80 -14.78 -18.50
C ALA A 543 -14.64 -13.93 -17.55
N GLU A 544 -15.75 -13.37 -18.06
CA GLU A 544 -16.71 -12.63 -17.27
C GLU A 544 -17.54 -13.55 -16.35
N VAL A 545 -17.64 -13.17 -15.08
CA VAL A 545 -18.37 -13.90 -14.05
C VAL A 545 -19.42 -12.98 -13.43
N PRO A 546 -20.67 -12.95 -13.96
CA PRO A 546 -21.73 -12.12 -13.42
C PRO A 546 -22.26 -12.68 -12.09
N VAL A 547 -22.33 -11.82 -11.08
CA VAL A 547 -22.87 -12.10 -9.75
C VAL A 547 -24.14 -11.27 -9.57
N ASN A 548 -25.25 -11.90 -9.23
CA ASN A 548 -26.52 -11.21 -9.03
C ASN A 548 -26.69 -10.67 -7.60
N ALA A 549 -27.75 -9.90 -7.35
CA ALA A 549 -28.06 -9.31 -6.04
C ALA A 549 -28.21 -10.31 -4.87
N LYS A 550 -28.30 -11.61 -5.16
CA LYS A 550 -28.33 -12.69 -4.16
C LYS A 550 -26.95 -13.36 -3.98
N GLY A 551 -25.90 -12.80 -4.56
CA GLY A 551 -24.54 -13.39 -4.54
C GLY A 551 -24.43 -14.66 -5.40
N LYS A 552 -25.37 -14.94 -6.31
CA LYS A 552 -25.37 -16.14 -7.15
C LYS A 552 -24.64 -15.87 -8.46
N ILE A 553 -23.71 -16.76 -8.79
CA ILE A 553 -22.99 -16.75 -10.07
C ILE A 553 -23.86 -17.40 -11.14
N THR A 554 -24.00 -16.73 -12.29
CA THR A 554 -24.72 -17.23 -13.46
C THR A 554 -23.85 -17.06 -14.68
N LEU A 555 -23.48 -18.14 -15.33
CA LEU A 555 -22.61 -18.17 -16.49
C LEU A 555 -23.39 -18.59 -17.74
N ALA A 556 -22.93 -18.13 -18.90
CA ALA A 556 -23.45 -18.56 -20.19
C ALA A 556 -23.23 -20.07 -20.41
N LYS A 557 -24.01 -20.68 -21.29
CA LYS A 557 -23.79 -22.07 -21.68
C LYS A 557 -22.47 -22.21 -22.44
N ALA A 558 -21.78 -23.34 -22.23
CA ALA A 558 -20.51 -23.63 -22.88
C ALA A 558 -20.67 -23.78 -24.38
N ALA A 559 -19.75 -23.21 -25.17
CA ALA A 559 -19.56 -23.52 -26.56
C ALA A 559 -18.88 -24.92 -26.73
N THR A 560 -18.93 -25.48 -27.91
CA THR A 560 -18.20 -26.69 -28.24
C THR A 560 -17.19 -26.45 -29.36
N LEU A 561 -16.04 -27.09 -29.25
CA LEU A 561 -14.96 -27.04 -30.23
C LEU A 561 -14.80 -28.42 -30.88
N LYS A 562 -14.80 -28.47 -32.19
CA LYS A 562 -14.65 -29.73 -32.96
C LYS A 562 -14.01 -29.49 -34.32
N TYR A 563 -13.39 -30.52 -34.86
CA TYR A 563 -13.04 -30.53 -36.28
C TYR A 563 -14.27 -30.83 -37.14
N ALA A 564 -14.49 -30.02 -38.17
CA ALA A 564 -15.49 -30.21 -39.20
C ALA A 564 -14.78 -30.53 -40.54
N LYS A 565 -15.26 -31.54 -41.26
CA LYS A 565 -14.77 -31.85 -42.58
C LYS A 565 -15.30 -30.82 -43.59
N ILE A 566 -14.38 -30.23 -44.35
CA ILE A 566 -14.75 -29.28 -45.42
C ILE A 566 -15.35 -30.09 -46.59
N LYS A 567 -16.60 -29.76 -46.94
CA LYS A 567 -17.30 -30.43 -48.03
C LYS A 567 -16.59 -30.19 -49.39
N GLY A 568 -16.44 -31.25 -50.17
CA GLY A 568 -15.90 -31.16 -51.54
C GLY A 568 -14.38 -31.20 -51.67
N THR A 569 -13.63 -31.28 -50.57
CA THR A 569 -12.15 -31.38 -50.61
C THR A 569 -11.68 -32.84 -50.83
N LYS A 570 -10.72 -33.01 -51.74
CA LYS A 570 -10.01 -34.31 -51.96
C LYS A 570 -8.51 -33.99 -52.10
N PRO A 571 -7.63 -34.48 -51.20
CA PRO A 571 -7.94 -35.28 -49.99
C PRO A 571 -8.79 -34.49 -48.98
N ALA A 572 -9.44 -35.18 -48.04
CA ALA A 572 -10.33 -34.59 -47.05
C ALA A 572 -9.56 -33.55 -46.19
N GLN A 573 -10.02 -32.31 -46.19
CA GLN A 573 -9.52 -31.24 -45.34
C GLN A 573 -10.47 -31.03 -44.16
N TYR A 574 -9.94 -30.56 -43.05
CA TYR A 574 -10.68 -30.33 -41.81
C TYR A 574 -10.38 -28.92 -41.29
N GLU A 575 -11.40 -28.28 -40.76
CA GLU A 575 -11.30 -27.00 -40.12
C GLU A 575 -11.77 -27.08 -38.67
N LEU A 576 -11.22 -26.23 -37.82
CA LEU A 576 -11.61 -26.11 -36.43
C LEU A 576 -12.84 -25.20 -36.32
N VAL A 577 -13.94 -25.73 -35.79
CA VAL A 577 -15.23 -25.04 -35.75
C VAL A 577 -15.69 -24.84 -34.31
N TYR A 578 -16.03 -23.60 -33.99
CA TYR A 578 -16.67 -23.22 -32.71
C TYR A 578 -18.19 -23.22 -32.88
N ASP A 579 -18.88 -24.08 -32.15
CA ASP A 579 -20.34 -24.03 -32.06
C ASP A 579 -20.76 -23.04 -30.97
N THR A 580 -21.05 -21.79 -31.36
CA THR A 580 -21.50 -20.71 -30.49
C THR A 580 -23.01 -20.60 -30.44
N SER A 581 -23.77 -21.54 -31.00
CA SER A 581 -25.24 -21.49 -31.08
C SER A 581 -25.92 -21.43 -29.71
N LYS A 582 -25.23 -21.81 -28.63
CA LYS A 582 -25.74 -21.84 -27.23
C LYS A 582 -25.21 -20.75 -26.32
N GLY A 583 -24.42 -19.80 -26.82
CA GLY A 583 -23.86 -18.69 -26.06
C GLY A 583 -22.45 -18.32 -26.52
N LYS A 584 -22.12 -17.02 -26.52
CA LYS A 584 -20.91 -16.51 -27.17
C LYS A 584 -19.66 -16.43 -26.28
N THR A 585 -19.78 -16.60 -24.96
CA THR A 585 -18.73 -16.12 -24.03
C THR A 585 -18.14 -17.18 -23.11
N ASN A 586 -18.67 -18.38 -23.02
CA ASN A 586 -18.17 -19.42 -22.12
C ASN A 586 -17.51 -20.58 -22.91
N LEU A 587 -16.39 -20.28 -23.57
CA LEU A 587 -15.68 -21.25 -24.41
C LEU A 587 -15.09 -22.41 -23.61
N SER A 588 -14.56 -22.14 -22.43
CA SER A 588 -13.96 -23.15 -21.54
C SER A 588 -14.96 -24.04 -20.80
N GLY A 589 -16.25 -23.76 -20.90
CA GLY A 589 -17.28 -24.43 -20.10
C GLY A 589 -17.15 -24.15 -18.62
N LEU A 590 -16.66 -22.97 -18.22
CA LEU A 590 -16.52 -22.54 -16.85
C LEU A 590 -17.89 -22.60 -16.15
N LYS A 591 -17.93 -23.25 -14.99
CA LYS A 591 -19.09 -23.33 -14.11
C LYS A 591 -18.63 -23.04 -12.69
N LEU A 592 -19.25 -22.06 -12.04
CA LEU A 592 -18.91 -21.71 -10.67
C LEU A 592 -20.17 -21.66 -9.82
N THR A 593 -20.03 -22.03 -8.57
CA THR A 593 -21.05 -21.94 -7.54
C THR A 593 -20.46 -21.30 -6.31
N TYR A 594 -21.00 -20.17 -5.89
CA TYR A 594 -20.67 -19.52 -4.63
C TYR A 594 -21.66 -19.96 -3.54
N THR A 595 -21.14 -20.30 -2.37
CA THR A 595 -21.92 -20.66 -1.19
C THR A 595 -21.64 -19.67 -0.07
N ALA A 596 -22.53 -18.69 0.11
CA ALA A 596 -22.37 -17.61 1.07
C ALA A 596 -22.16 -18.11 2.52
N LYS A 597 -22.91 -19.14 2.95
CA LYS A 597 -22.80 -19.72 4.31
C LYS A 597 -21.38 -20.21 4.67
N THR A 598 -20.57 -20.56 3.69
CA THR A 598 -19.20 -21.09 3.89
C THR A 598 -18.17 -20.25 3.17
N SER A 599 -18.56 -19.10 2.63
CA SER A 599 -17.73 -18.20 1.80
C SER A 599 -16.87 -18.96 0.78
N SER A 600 -17.42 -20.04 0.20
CA SER A 600 -16.67 -20.94 -0.67
C SER A 600 -17.14 -20.86 -2.11
N ILE A 601 -16.18 -20.98 -3.03
CA ILE A 601 -16.44 -21.18 -4.45
C ILE A 601 -16.02 -22.59 -4.85
N LYS A 602 -16.88 -23.26 -5.62
CA LYS A 602 -16.58 -24.53 -6.25
C LYS A 602 -17.00 -24.48 -7.70
N GLY A 603 -16.26 -25.19 -8.54
CA GLY A 603 -16.61 -25.26 -9.93
C GLY A 603 -15.69 -26.11 -10.76
N SER A 604 -15.77 -25.91 -12.07
CA SER A 604 -14.90 -26.59 -13.02
C SER A 604 -14.85 -25.82 -14.34
N PHE A 605 -13.76 -25.99 -15.04
CA PHE A 605 -13.62 -25.61 -16.44
C PHE A 605 -12.86 -26.70 -17.20
N SER A 606 -12.72 -26.51 -18.48
CA SER A 606 -12.01 -27.46 -19.34
C SER A 606 -10.96 -26.73 -20.15
N VAL A 607 -9.79 -27.34 -20.22
CA VAL A 607 -8.72 -26.98 -21.13
C VAL A 607 -8.76 -27.93 -22.31
N TYR A 608 -8.68 -27.39 -23.52
CA TYR A 608 -8.73 -28.15 -24.76
C TYR A 608 -7.34 -28.16 -25.39
N THR A 609 -6.93 -29.36 -25.87
CA THR A 609 -5.68 -29.55 -26.61
C THR A 609 -5.99 -30.01 -28.00
N ASP A 610 -5.20 -29.53 -28.95
CA ASP A 610 -5.36 -29.82 -30.37
C ASP A 610 -4.40 -30.94 -30.83
N ASP A 611 -4.95 -32.09 -31.29
CA ASP A 611 -4.24 -33.12 -32.05
C ASP A 611 -4.51 -32.90 -33.54
N ALA A 612 -3.84 -31.90 -34.11
CA ALA A 612 -4.02 -31.52 -35.50
C ALA A 612 -3.74 -32.68 -36.48
N VAL A 613 -2.85 -33.60 -36.12
CA VAL A 613 -2.52 -34.77 -36.94
C VAL A 613 -3.70 -35.75 -37.02
N LYS A 614 -4.41 -35.93 -35.91
CA LYS A 614 -5.57 -36.81 -35.82
C LYS A 614 -6.91 -36.08 -36.04
N HIS A 615 -6.88 -34.78 -36.24
CA HIS A 615 -8.06 -33.92 -36.30
C HIS A 615 -9.01 -34.12 -35.09
N LYS A 616 -8.44 -34.14 -33.90
CA LYS A 616 -9.18 -34.40 -32.66
C LYS A 616 -8.87 -33.38 -31.61
N ILE A 617 -9.92 -32.90 -30.97
CA ILE A 617 -9.81 -32.08 -29.77
C ILE A 617 -9.93 -32.97 -28.53
N LYS A 618 -8.94 -32.89 -27.66
CA LYS A 618 -8.96 -33.58 -26.38
C LYS A 618 -9.32 -32.59 -25.29
N LYS A 619 -10.22 -33.00 -24.41
CA LYS A 619 -10.72 -32.20 -23.32
C LYS A 619 -10.11 -32.66 -21.98
N THR A 620 -9.50 -31.75 -21.24
CA THR A 620 -8.97 -31.99 -19.91
C THR A 620 -9.74 -31.12 -18.91
N SER A 621 -10.37 -31.72 -17.90
CA SER A 621 -11.21 -31.01 -16.93
C SER A 621 -10.41 -30.63 -15.69
N PHE A 622 -10.59 -29.39 -15.28
CA PHE A 622 -10.06 -28.84 -14.04
C PHE A 622 -11.19 -28.62 -13.04
N THR A 623 -10.94 -28.95 -11.79
CA THR A 623 -11.84 -28.66 -10.67
C THR A 623 -11.34 -27.40 -9.96
N VAL A 624 -12.22 -26.41 -9.79
CA VAL A 624 -11.96 -25.18 -9.04
C VAL A 624 -12.46 -25.34 -7.63
N THR A 625 -11.61 -25.05 -6.65
CA THR A 625 -11.98 -24.88 -5.24
C THR A 625 -11.39 -23.57 -4.75
N GLY A 626 -12.17 -22.77 -4.04
CA GLY A 626 -11.73 -21.48 -3.57
C GLY A 626 -12.64 -20.94 -2.48
N MET A 627 -12.34 -19.73 -2.05
CA MET A 627 -13.08 -19.01 -1.03
C MET A 627 -13.18 -17.53 -1.38
N VAL A 628 -14.17 -16.88 -0.79
CA VAL A 628 -14.34 -15.43 -0.87
C VAL A 628 -13.78 -14.82 0.40
N ILE A 629 -12.87 -13.88 0.24
CA ILE A 629 -12.23 -13.14 1.31
C ILE A 629 -12.34 -11.67 0.93
N ASP A 630 -12.95 -10.88 1.78
CA ASP A 630 -13.15 -9.44 1.59
C ASP A 630 -13.70 -9.05 0.20
N GLY A 631 -14.73 -9.77 -0.23
CA GLY A 631 -15.40 -9.52 -1.52
C GLY A 631 -14.65 -9.97 -2.78
N LYS A 632 -13.46 -10.57 -2.64
CA LYS A 632 -12.70 -11.19 -3.73
C LYS A 632 -12.68 -12.70 -3.56
N ALA A 633 -12.59 -13.44 -4.66
CA ALA A 633 -12.43 -14.88 -4.57
C ALA A 633 -11.04 -15.32 -5.01
N VAL A 634 -10.45 -16.22 -4.24
CA VAL A 634 -9.16 -16.85 -4.52
C VAL A 634 -9.29 -18.37 -4.41
N GLY A 635 -8.50 -19.09 -5.18
CA GLY A 635 -8.61 -20.53 -5.19
C GLY A 635 -7.54 -21.24 -6.02
N VAL A 636 -7.78 -22.52 -6.21
CA VAL A 636 -6.91 -23.40 -7.01
C VAL A 636 -7.75 -24.21 -7.99
N ALA A 637 -7.29 -24.26 -9.24
CA ALA A 637 -7.79 -25.17 -10.24
C ALA A 637 -6.86 -26.39 -10.30
N THR A 638 -7.41 -27.59 -10.15
CA THR A 638 -6.64 -28.84 -10.14
C THR A 638 -7.11 -29.81 -11.19
N CYS A 639 -6.16 -30.49 -11.85
CA CYS A 639 -6.39 -31.65 -12.69
C CYS A 639 -5.60 -32.84 -12.11
N LYS A 640 -6.22 -34.01 -12.04
CA LYS A 640 -5.58 -35.22 -11.47
C LYS A 640 -4.68 -35.95 -12.45
N LYS A 641 -5.00 -35.88 -13.76
CA LYS A 641 -4.25 -36.57 -14.80
C LYS A 641 -4.21 -35.73 -16.09
N PRO A 642 -3.07 -35.09 -16.43
CA PRO A 642 -1.84 -35.01 -15.60
C PRO A 642 -2.08 -34.23 -14.33
N ALA A 643 -1.21 -34.41 -13.35
CA ALA A 643 -1.30 -33.64 -12.08
C ALA A 643 -0.87 -32.19 -12.32
N ILE A 644 -1.85 -31.29 -12.41
CA ILE A 644 -1.65 -29.84 -12.63
C ILE A 644 -2.43 -29.11 -11.56
N SER A 645 -1.82 -28.06 -11.00
CA SER A 645 -2.44 -27.16 -10.03
C SER A 645 -2.11 -25.73 -10.41
N CYS A 646 -3.12 -24.88 -10.54
CA CYS A 646 -2.99 -23.50 -10.99
C CYS A 646 -3.76 -22.57 -10.05
N PRO A 647 -3.19 -21.45 -9.61
CA PRO A 647 -3.93 -20.41 -8.89
C PRO A 647 -5.06 -19.85 -9.74
N VAL A 648 -6.18 -19.52 -9.06
CA VAL A 648 -7.30 -18.82 -9.69
C VAL A 648 -7.75 -17.67 -8.80
N SER A 649 -8.17 -16.58 -9.43
CA SER A 649 -8.80 -15.45 -8.75
C SER A 649 -10.09 -15.03 -9.45
N ILE A 650 -10.97 -14.35 -8.69
CA ILE A 650 -12.19 -13.72 -9.21
C ILE A 650 -12.24 -12.35 -8.58
N GLU A 651 -12.01 -11.33 -9.38
CA GLU A 651 -11.92 -9.94 -8.95
C GLU A 651 -12.99 -9.10 -9.65
N PRO A 652 -13.46 -7.98 -9.03
CA PRO A 652 -14.39 -7.08 -9.69
C PRO A 652 -13.86 -6.65 -11.06
N TRP A 653 -14.72 -6.75 -12.08
CA TRP A 653 -14.42 -6.23 -13.40
C TRP A 653 -14.51 -4.70 -13.33
N LYS A 654 -13.39 -4.02 -13.51
CA LYS A 654 -13.34 -2.56 -13.58
C LYS A 654 -13.74 -2.06 -14.96
#